data_7e23a47d3ff2a7c2786886d33b3a234e
#
_entry.id   7e23a47d3ff2a7c2786886d33b3a234e
#
_cell.length_a   1.000
_cell.length_b   1.000
_cell.length_c   1.000
_cell.angle_alpha   90.00
_cell.angle_beta   90.00
_cell.angle_gamma   90.00
#
_symmetry.space_group_name_H-M   'P 1'
#
loop_
_entity.id
_entity.type
_entity.pdbx_description
1 polymer ?
#
loop_
_entity_poly.entity_id
_entity_poly.type
_entity_poly.pdbx_seq_one_letter_code
_entity_poly.pdbx_strand_id
1 'polypeptide(L)'
;MNDSQKAAILSEGPTLLIAGPGTGKTYTIIQRVLYLIREKRVKPEEIMLVTYTQKASKELTTRLTDVLSKAGIEVNLHEMYIGTFHHICRQILKEFQEYTHLPKNYLSVDQFEQQYLVYEHLQEFAAIPNFRRVIQDSYLKQGKLIGISPWHQCQTICRYVNGLSEELLLPEEMRRTCGNQLGGRIEVLARMMMKYTRLEEERHFIDFSRLQKETYALLSSYPEILDQLQKRIRYIMIDEYQDTNFIQEQLIRLLGGSSQQIFVVGDDDQSIYRFRGASIGNILEFSKTYETCHTCKLDTNYRSHPGIVRFCIAWMKRQTKWRGPDGRFYRYLKGEIKAASAEEGTPVLRITGRSRTECYTRVADFIEGLKKRGQISDYNQVAVLCSSVKNPNSLVLQSQLSRRGISSYAPRAGRFFERKEVKWLIGALLLLFPEFTDAMENETEMQETKGILELYLACMGVANMMLARPEHKALKDWIDRMKSFISYEKKLPSSFLHLVYQMFAFEPFSGLLDDAVKGESNAARNLSAITRLIQRFGFFLPENHGHGEETIADVQLFFSRYLRLWFENGVNEYEDEERYAPSGSVSFLNIHQSKGLEYPVVIVPSLEDYPRWQAESDLITRVVETAAGRKPCEPLNDTKDFDFWRKYYTAFSRAETLLVLASPLGKNEISEAFRPLMDELPEYDAEAADYRHLRCRPVGRNVCKPRFAFTSQIALYEECPMKYLWHRVYRFAGTQGSHAMYGELVHETIEDIHRTVLRGEADRVTPSVIYGWMMANYISLSDKENSWLPEAKLKQAFSEIRGYVDFRKGDWDDALAAECPLELVKDDYILNGTIDLLSGDGDKVHVIDFKTGKKPPMDSPLMEKYLSQLEVYAYLVETKLGRSVERLVLYFTSDGKDPCVVFPMSKERVEKRMEEFDETARRILARDFARRCEMKKNELPTACRFCDFRKYCGR
;
A
#
# COMPACT_ATOMS: atom_id res chain seq x y z
N MET A 1 -31.61 -6.84 -5.01
CA MET A 1 -31.14 -7.94 -4.15
C MET A 1 -31.93 -9.20 -4.53
N ASN A 2 -31.23 -10.28 -4.89
CA ASN A 2 -31.85 -11.57 -5.20
C ASN A 2 -31.96 -12.46 -3.95
N ASP A 3 -32.65 -13.60 -4.06
CA ASP A 3 -32.94 -14.49 -2.92
C ASP A 3 -31.64 -15.09 -2.33
N SER A 4 -30.66 -15.45 -3.16
CA SER A 4 -29.36 -15.98 -2.72
C SER A 4 -28.56 -14.94 -1.91
N GLN A 5 -28.56 -13.67 -2.35
CA GLN A 5 -27.94 -12.58 -1.61
C GLN A 5 -28.66 -12.33 -0.29
N LYS A 6 -30.02 -12.36 -0.30
CA LYS A 6 -30.83 -12.18 0.92
C LYS A 6 -30.57 -13.29 1.92
N ALA A 7 -30.53 -14.55 1.50
CA ALA A 7 -30.20 -15.68 2.35
C ALA A 7 -28.83 -15.54 3.01
N ALA A 8 -27.82 -15.12 2.26
CA ALA A 8 -26.47 -14.88 2.79
C ALA A 8 -26.41 -13.70 3.80
N ILE A 9 -27.17 -12.61 3.55
CA ILE A 9 -27.23 -11.46 4.46
C ILE A 9 -27.87 -11.82 5.81
N LEU A 10 -28.87 -12.69 5.79
CA LEU A 10 -29.64 -13.08 6.97
C LEU A 10 -29.04 -14.30 7.71
N SER A 11 -28.02 -14.97 7.16
CA SER A 11 -27.43 -16.15 7.78
C SER A 11 -26.85 -15.85 9.17
N GLU A 12 -26.91 -16.82 10.07
CA GLU A 12 -26.33 -16.78 11.41
C GLU A 12 -25.27 -17.89 11.54
N GLY A 13 -24.27 -17.68 12.41
CA GLY A 13 -23.16 -18.60 12.58
C GLY A 13 -22.11 -18.53 11.44
N PRO A 14 -21.21 -19.51 11.37
CA PRO A 14 -20.20 -19.59 10.33
C PRO A 14 -20.85 -19.68 8.95
N THR A 15 -20.53 -18.76 8.07
CA THR A 15 -21.13 -18.67 6.74
C THR A 15 -20.07 -18.56 5.68
N LEU A 16 -20.06 -19.44 4.69
CA LEU A 16 -19.23 -19.39 3.50
C LEU A 16 -20.09 -18.95 2.30
N LEU A 17 -19.78 -17.80 1.74
CA LEU A 17 -20.40 -17.30 0.52
C LEU A 17 -19.48 -17.55 -0.68
N ILE A 18 -19.81 -18.52 -1.50
CA ILE A 18 -19.15 -18.80 -2.77
C ILE A 18 -19.75 -17.89 -3.85
N ALA A 19 -18.94 -17.02 -4.39
CA ALA A 19 -19.40 -15.96 -5.26
C ALA A 19 -18.41 -15.68 -6.40
N GLY A 20 -18.77 -16.05 -7.62
CA GLY A 20 -17.98 -15.78 -8.82
C GLY A 20 -17.79 -14.29 -9.12
N PRO A 21 -17.00 -13.95 -10.17
CA PRO A 21 -16.84 -12.57 -10.61
C PRO A 21 -18.19 -11.95 -10.99
N GLY A 22 -18.40 -10.69 -10.61
CA GLY A 22 -19.61 -9.95 -11.01
C GLY A 22 -20.92 -10.39 -10.35
N THR A 23 -20.90 -11.30 -9.36
CA THR A 23 -22.13 -11.77 -8.67
C THR A 23 -22.55 -10.89 -7.49
N GLY A 24 -21.81 -9.83 -7.17
CA GLY A 24 -22.17 -8.88 -6.12
C GLY A 24 -21.59 -9.22 -4.74
N LYS A 25 -20.39 -9.81 -4.66
CA LYS A 25 -19.66 -10.08 -3.39
C LYS A 25 -19.68 -8.91 -2.45
N THR A 26 -19.03 -7.81 -2.86
CA THR A 26 -18.88 -6.59 -2.06
C THR A 26 -20.23 -5.97 -1.71
N TYR A 27 -21.19 -6.00 -2.63
CA TYR A 27 -22.56 -5.55 -2.35
C TYR A 27 -23.19 -6.34 -1.21
N THR A 28 -23.05 -7.67 -1.22
CA THR A 28 -23.61 -8.55 -0.18
C THR A 28 -22.99 -8.28 1.19
N ILE A 29 -21.66 -8.08 1.26
CA ILE A 29 -20.96 -7.72 2.49
C ILE A 29 -21.49 -6.38 3.05
N ILE A 30 -21.58 -5.35 2.23
CA ILE A 30 -22.07 -4.02 2.64
C ILE A 30 -23.50 -4.10 3.17
N GLN A 31 -24.38 -4.83 2.46
CA GLN A 31 -25.77 -5.01 2.88
C GLN A 31 -25.87 -5.82 4.20
N ARG A 32 -24.95 -6.76 4.44
CA ARG A 32 -24.87 -7.49 5.71
C ARG A 32 -24.47 -6.57 6.85
N VAL A 33 -23.45 -5.70 6.66
CA VAL A 33 -23.08 -4.70 7.68
C VAL A 33 -24.26 -3.78 7.98
N LEU A 34 -24.95 -3.28 6.95
CA LEU A 34 -26.15 -2.46 7.13
C LEU A 34 -27.22 -3.21 7.91
N TYR A 35 -27.48 -4.48 7.61
CA TYR A 35 -28.43 -5.32 8.33
C TYR A 35 -28.04 -5.49 9.81
N LEU A 36 -26.77 -5.77 10.10
CA LEU A 36 -26.27 -5.92 11.46
C LEU A 36 -26.46 -4.64 12.29
N ILE A 37 -26.10 -3.49 11.75
CA ILE A 37 -26.22 -2.21 12.46
C ILE A 37 -27.68 -1.79 12.62
N ARG A 38 -28.49 -1.88 11.55
CA ARG A 38 -29.85 -1.37 11.53
C ARG A 38 -30.85 -2.27 12.22
N GLU A 39 -30.85 -3.57 11.89
CA GLU A 39 -31.87 -4.51 12.34
C GLU A 39 -31.44 -5.26 13.62
N LYS A 40 -30.16 -5.65 13.70
CA LYS A 40 -29.63 -6.36 14.87
C LYS A 40 -29.09 -5.41 15.96
N ARG A 41 -29.00 -4.10 15.67
CA ARG A 41 -28.49 -3.08 16.61
C ARG A 41 -27.07 -3.35 17.09
N VAL A 42 -26.25 -3.97 16.22
CA VAL A 42 -24.85 -4.24 16.48
C VAL A 42 -24.07 -2.93 16.44
N LYS A 43 -23.20 -2.71 17.41
CA LYS A 43 -22.35 -1.53 17.44
C LYS A 43 -21.19 -1.66 16.46
N PRO A 44 -20.64 -0.56 15.91
CA PRO A 44 -19.49 -0.60 15.00
C PRO A 44 -18.28 -1.36 15.58
N GLU A 45 -17.94 -1.15 16.84
CA GLU A 45 -16.85 -1.81 17.56
C GLU A 45 -16.97 -3.34 17.65
N GLU A 46 -18.17 -3.88 17.45
CA GLU A 46 -18.43 -5.32 17.45
C GLU A 46 -18.17 -5.98 16.07
N ILE A 47 -17.84 -5.18 15.05
CA ILE A 47 -17.69 -5.63 13.67
C ILE A 47 -16.23 -5.53 13.24
N MET A 48 -15.69 -6.65 12.75
CA MET A 48 -14.39 -6.74 12.07
C MET A 48 -14.64 -7.05 10.59
N LEU A 49 -14.10 -6.21 9.70
CA LEU A 49 -14.24 -6.33 8.25
C LEU A 49 -12.88 -6.29 7.57
N VAL A 50 -12.47 -7.43 7.05
CA VAL A 50 -11.13 -7.64 6.49
C VAL A 50 -11.18 -7.70 4.98
N THR A 51 -10.24 -7.02 4.33
CA THR A 51 -10.00 -7.09 2.89
C THR A 51 -8.54 -7.43 2.59
N TYR A 52 -8.27 -7.89 1.38
CA TYR A 52 -6.91 -8.28 1.01
C TYR A 52 -5.98 -7.10 0.65
N THR A 53 -6.51 -6.01 0.11
CA THR A 53 -5.71 -4.85 -0.33
C THR A 53 -6.18 -3.54 0.29
N GLN A 54 -5.26 -2.59 0.46
CA GLN A 54 -5.60 -1.25 0.95
C GLN A 54 -6.61 -0.54 0.03
N LYS A 55 -6.50 -0.75 -1.29
CA LYS A 55 -7.45 -0.20 -2.26
C LYS A 55 -8.86 -0.74 -2.02
N ALA A 56 -9.00 -2.06 -1.88
CA ALA A 56 -10.31 -2.67 -1.58
C ALA A 56 -10.88 -2.18 -0.25
N SER A 57 -10.04 -2.01 0.77
CA SER A 57 -10.44 -1.45 2.07
C SER A 57 -10.99 -0.02 1.93
N LYS A 58 -10.28 0.87 1.26
CA LYS A 58 -10.73 2.26 1.01
C LYS A 58 -12.05 2.30 0.23
N GLU A 59 -12.17 1.51 -0.84
CA GLU A 59 -13.37 1.43 -1.65
C GLU A 59 -14.57 0.91 -0.83
N LEU A 60 -14.35 -0.13 -0.04
CA LEU A 60 -15.39 -0.72 0.80
C LEU A 60 -15.83 0.24 1.89
N THR A 61 -14.89 0.95 2.55
CA THR A 61 -15.20 2.00 3.54
C THR A 61 -16.03 3.10 2.91
N THR A 62 -15.65 3.61 1.74
CA THR A 62 -16.40 4.67 1.03
C THR A 62 -17.83 4.22 0.69
N ARG A 63 -17.98 3.03 0.12
CA ARG A 63 -19.30 2.48 -0.24
C ARG A 63 -20.17 2.22 0.99
N LEU A 64 -19.58 1.71 2.06
CA LEU A 64 -20.28 1.49 3.33
C LEU A 64 -20.77 2.81 3.92
N THR A 65 -19.91 3.80 3.94
CA THR A 65 -20.24 5.16 4.36
C THR A 65 -21.43 5.73 3.58
N ASP A 66 -21.40 5.64 2.24
CA ASP A 66 -22.49 6.15 1.39
C ASP A 66 -23.81 5.41 1.64
N VAL A 67 -23.76 4.10 1.88
CA VAL A 67 -24.97 3.30 2.15
C VAL A 67 -25.56 3.62 3.53
N LEU A 68 -24.72 3.76 4.55
CA LEU A 68 -25.15 4.12 5.92
C LEU A 68 -25.73 5.54 5.95
N SER A 69 -25.08 6.50 5.31
CA SER A 69 -25.57 7.89 5.21
C SER A 69 -26.94 7.95 4.51
N LYS A 70 -27.11 7.25 3.39
CA LYS A 70 -28.42 7.17 2.69
C LYS A 70 -29.50 6.48 3.52
N ALA A 71 -29.13 5.61 4.44
CA ALA A 71 -30.05 4.97 5.39
C ALA A 71 -30.34 5.85 6.62
N GLY A 72 -29.75 7.05 6.73
CA GLY A 72 -29.88 7.93 7.88
C GLY A 72 -29.21 7.38 9.16
N ILE A 73 -28.18 6.53 8.99
CA ILE A 73 -27.46 5.92 10.10
C ILE A 73 -26.12 6.63 10.26
N GLU A 74 -25.97 7.33 11.36
CA GLU A 74 -24.71 7.99 11.72
C GLU A 74 -23.93 7.10 12.68
N VAL A 75 -22.81 6.54 12.21
CA VAL A 75 -21.87 5.73 13.01
C VAL A 75 -20.45 6.18 12.74
N ASN A 76 -19.59 6.01 13.75
CA ASN A 76 -18.15 6.22 13.60
C ASN A 76 -17.50 4.93 13.08
N LEU A 77 -17.10 4.92 11.81
CA LEU A 77 -16.48 3.73 11.21
C LEU A 77 -15.07 3.44 11.75
N HIS A 78 -14.41 4.40 12.44
CA HIS A 78 -13.14 4.14 13.12
C HIS A 78 -13.25 3.18 14.30
N GLU A 79 -14.43 3.04 14.87
CA GLU A 79 -14.68 2.05 15.93
C GLU A 79 -14.70 0.63 15.37
N MET A 80 -14.96 0.46 14.07
CA MET A 80 -14.90 -0.84 13.43
C MET A 80 -13.44 -1.25 13.14
N TYR A 81 -13.15 -2.53 13.29
CA TYR A 81 -11.92 -3.12 12.77
C TYR A 81 -12.02 -3.30 11.25
N ILE A 82 -11.78 -2.23 10.48
CA ILE A 82 -11.90 -2.25 9.02
C ILE A 82 -10.55 -2.02 8.34
N GLY A 83 -10.10 -2.97 7.53
CA GLY A 83 -8.81 -2.85 6.88
C GLY A 83 -8.27 -4.14 6.26
N THR A 84 -6.96 -4.15 6.00
CA THR A 84 -6.23 -5.38 5.69
C THR A 84 -5.85 -6.12 6.97
N PHE A 85 -5.52 -7.42 6.89
CA PHE A 85 -5.01 -8.17 8.04
C PHE A 85 -3.86 -7.44 8.74
N HIS A 86 -2.90 -6.92 7.99
CA HIS A 86 -1.76 -6.18 8.55
C HIS A 86 -2.19 -4.91 9.31
N HIS A 87 -3.20 -4.21 8.79
CA HIS A 87 -3.73 -3.03 9.47
C HIS A 87 -4.35 -3.40 10.83
N ILE A 88 -5.16 -4.45 10.86
CA ILE A 88 -5.82 -4.94 12.07
C ILE A 88 -4.81 -5.49 13.08
N CYS A 89 -3.83 -6.28 12.62
CA CYS A 89 -2.73 -6.73 13.48
C CYS A 89 -2.00 -5.55 14.12
N ARG A 90 -1.71 -4.50 13.35
CA ARG A 90 -1.07 -3.27 13.89
C ARG A 90 -1.94 -2.57 14.91
N GLN A 91 -3.27 -2.49 14.71
CA GLN A 91 -4.19 -1.91 15.68
C GLN A 91 -4.16 -2.71 16.99
N ILE A 92 -4.25 -4.05 16.93
CA ILE A 92 -4.22 -4.93 18.10
C ILE A 92 -2.87 -4.81 18.83
N LEU A 93 -1.75 -4.88 18.12
CA LEU A 93 -0.43 -4.74 18.72
C LEU A 93 -0.21 -3.35 19.34
N LYS A 94 -0.74 -2.29 18.73
CA LYS A 94 -0.68 -0.93 19.31
C LYS A 94 -1.53 -0.83 20.56
N GLU A 95 -2.71 -1.45 20.60
CA GLU A 95 -3.61 -1.43 21.75
C GLU A 95 -3.02 -2.18 22.96
N PHE A 96 -2.36 -3.32 22.72
CA PHE A 96 -1.81 -4.20 23.75
C PHE A 96 -0.29 -4.22 23.77
N GLN A 97 0.34 -3.11 23.42
CA GLN A 97 1.79 -3.02 23.22
C GLN A 97 2.61 -3.45 24.44
N GLU A 98 2.15 -3.16 25.64
CA GLU A 98 2.83 -3.50 26.89
C GLU A 98 3.00 -5.02 27.10
N TYR A 99 2.21 -5.84 26.40
CA TYR A 99 2.27 -7.30 26.42
C TYR A 99 3.13 -7.88 25.31
N THR A 100 3.72 -7.01 24.48
CA THR A 100 4.60 -7.41 23.38
C THR A 100 6.06 -7.11 23.71
N HIS A 101 6.98 -7.84 23.10
CA HIS A 101 8.41 -7.54 23.16
C HIS A 101 8.84 -6.54 22.07
N LEU A 102 7.89 -6.01 21.30
CA LEU A 102 8.19 -5.08 20.22
C LEU A 102 8.51 -3.69 20.75
N PRO A 103 9.51 -3.01 20.19
CA PRO A 103 9.70 -1.58 20.42
C PRO A 103 8.43 -0.81 20.07
N LYS A 104 8.15 0.28 20.76
CA LYS A 104 6.87 0.99 20.60
C LYS A 104 6.63 1.53 19.20
N ASN A 105 7.68 1.93 18.50
CA ASN A 105 7.65 2.43 17.14
C ASN A 105 8.66 1.67 16.26
N TYR A 106 8.46 0.40 16.09
CA TYR A 106 9.27 -0.36 15.16
C TYR A 106 9.17 0.20 13.73
N LEU A 107 10.26 0.18 13.01
CA LEU A 107 10.27 0.50 11.58
C LEU A 107 9.53 -0.61 10.82
N SER A 108 8.40 -0.28 10.22
CA SER A 108 7.72 -1.21 9.32
C SER A 108 8.38 -1.15 7.95
N VAL A 109 9.06 -2.21 7.59
CA VAL A 109 9.77 -2.32 6.31
C VAL A 109 8.89 -2.92 5.22
N ASP A 110 9.00 -2.37 4.00
CA ASP A 110 8.38 -2.94 2.83
C ASP A 110 9.23 -4.09 2.24
N GLN A 111 8.72 -4.73 1.18
CA GLN A 111 9.39 -5.87 0.56
C GLN A 111 10.79 -5.53 0.03
N PHE A 112 11.00 -4.33 -0.52
CA PHE A 112 12.31 -3.93 -1.02
C PHE A 112 13.27 -3.67 0.14
N GLU A 113 12.82 -2.97 1.16
CA GLU A 113 13.59 -2.65 2.35
C GLU A 113 14.04 -3.91 3.09
N GLN A 114 13.13 -4.89 3.25
CA GLN A 114 13.44 -6.21 3.77
C GLN A 114 14.57 -6.90 2.97
N GLN A 115 14.45 -6.89 1.65
CA GLN A 115 15.45 -7.48 0.77
C GLN A 115 16.78 -6.74 0.82
N TYR A 116 16.75 -5.42 0.99
CA TYR A 116 17.95 -4.59 1.12
C TYR A 116 18.71 -4.88 2.42
N LEU A 117 18.01 -5.02 3.53
CA LEU A 117 18.61 -5.42 4.81
C LEU A 117 19.26 -6.81 4.72
N VAL A 118 18.60 -7.77 4.06
CA VAL A 118 19.21 -9.08 3.79
C VAL A 118 20.42 -8.97 2.86
N TYR A 119 20.41 -8.03 1.90
CA TYR A 119 21.53 -7.80 0.99
C TYR A 119 22.79 -7.29 1.72
N GLU A 120 22.64 -6.40 2.66
CA GLU A 120 23.76 -5.91 3.48
C GLU A 120 24.43 -7.04 4.28
N HIS A 121 23.67 -8.08 4.67
CA HIS A 121 24.13 -9.24 5.45
C HIS A 121 24.24 -10.53 4.62
N LEU A 122 24.19 -10.46 3.28
CA LEU A 122 24.12 -11.63 2.41
C LEU A 122 25.30 -12.59 2.63
N GLN A 123 26.50 -12.08 2.86
CA GLN A 123 27.69 -12.92 3.12
C GLN A 123 27.51 -13.81 4.35
N GLU A 124 26.84 -13.30 5.35
CA GLU A 124 26.54 -14.04 6.56
C GLU A 124 25.49 -15.14 6.35
N PHE A 125 24.49 -14.92 5.50
CA PHE A 125 23.58 -15.96 5.06
C PHE A 125 24.30 -17.00 4.19
N ALA A 126 25.16 -16.58 3.31
CA ALA A 126 25.94 -17.47 2.42
C ALA A 126 26.93 -18.35 3.20
N ALA A 127 27.33 -17.95 4.41
CA ALA A 127 28.18 -18.76 5.31
C ALA A 127 27.44 -19.93 5.96
N ILE A 128 26.10 -20.02 5.86
CA ILE A 128 25.32 -21.14 6.37
C ILE A 128 25.72 -22.42 5.60
N PRO A 129 26.12 -23.51 6.27
CA PRO A 129 26.49 -24.77 5.62
C PRO A 129 25.39 -25.26 4.67
N ASN A 130 25.74 -25.60 3.44
CA ASN A 130 24.82 -26.06 2.39
C ASN A 130 23.82 -25.00 1.88
N PHE A 131 23.99 -23.71 2.19
CA PHE A 131 23.15 -22.60 1.71
C PHE A 131 22.87 -22.67 0.20
N ARG A 132 23.91 -22.91 -0.60
CA ARG A 132 23.79 -22.97 -2.07
C ARG A 132 22.82 -24.03 -2.55
N ARG A 133 22.64 -25.16 -1.84
CA ARG A 133 21.69 -26.21 -2.23
C ARG A 133 20.24 -25.76 -2.16
N VAL A 134 19.90 -24.90 -1.21
CA VAL A 134 18.53 -24.36 -1.08
C VAL A 134 18.28 -23.26 -2.10
N ILE A 135 19.23 -22.35 -2.28
CA ILE A 135 19.08 -21.22 -3.21
C ILE A 135 19.15 -21.67 -4.67
N GLN A 136 20.03 -22.62 -5.03
CA GLN A 136 20.21 -23.06 -6.42
C GLN A 136 19.09 -23.96 -6.93
N ASP A 137 18.50 -24.78 -6.06
CA ASP A 137 17.37 -25.65 -6.46
C ASP A 137 16.15 -24.84 -6.94
N SER A 138 16.00 -23.59 -6.49
CA SER A 138 14.94 -22.69 -6.92
C SER A 138 15.12 -22.20 -8.38
N TYR A 139 16.31 -22.33 -8.98
CA TYR A 139 16.66 -21.74 -10.29
C TYR A 139 17.21 -22.73 -11.32
N LEU A 140 16.94 -24.01 -11.17
CA LEU A 140 17.25 -25.00 -12.19
C LEU A 140 16.33 -24.81 -13.41
N LYS A 141 16.80 -24.09 -14.45
CA LYS A 141 16.15 -24.10 -15.76
C LYS A 141 16.78 -25.15 -16.65
N GLN A 142 15.96 -26.12 -17.06
CA GLN A 142 16.36 -27.17 -18.04
C GLN A 142 17.65 -27.94 -17.66
N GLY A 143 17.87 -28.19 -16.36
CA GLY A 143 19.04 -28.92 -15.88
C GLY A 143 20.36 -28.15 -15.90
N LYS A 144 20.35 -26.85 -16.21
CA LYS A 144 21.52 -25.96 -16.15
C LYS A 144 21.41 -24.98 -14.99
N LEU A 145 22.44 -24.94 -14.14
CA LEU A 145 22.64 -23.91 -13.14
C LEU A 145 22.81 -22.55 -13.83
N ILE A 146 21.88 -21.65 -13.60
CA ILE A 146 22.03 -20.24 -14.00
C ILE A 146 22.65 -19.53 -12.80
N GLY A 147 23.70 -18.73 -13.03
CA GLY A 147 24.27 -17.87 -11.99
C GLY A 147 23.18 -16.96 -11.41
N ILE A 148 22.97 -17.04 -10.11
CA ILE A 148 21.93 -16.27 -9.41
C ILE A 148 22.57 -15.00 -8.89
N SER A 149 22.03 -13.82 -9.28
CA SER A 149 22.52 -12.55 -8.76
C SER A 149 22.35 -12.47 -7.25
N PRO A 150 23.21 -11.74 -6.52
CA PRO A 150 23.08 -11.51 -5.09
C PRO A 150 21.69 -11.02 -4.70
N TRP A 151 21.12 -10.12 -5.49
CA TRP A 151 19.77 -9.60 -5.25
C TRP A 151 18.68 -10.68 -5.33
N HIS A 152 18.73 -11.56 -6.32
CA HIS A 152 17.80 -12.69 -6.40
C HIS A 152 17.97 -13.70 -5.25
N GLN A 153 19.19 -13.87 -4.72
CA GLN A 153 19.40 -14.65 -3.51
C GLN A 153 18.64 -14.03 -2.32
N CYS A 154 18.74 -12.71 -2.13
CA CYS A 154 18.01 -11.99 -1.08
C CYS A 154 16.50 -12.14 -1.23
N GLN A 155 15.99 -11.99 -2.45
CA GLN A 155 14.56 -12.21 -2.75
C GLN A 155 14.10 -13.62 -2.37
N THR A 156 14.93 -14.64 -2.62
CA THR A 156 14.64 -16.03 -2.31
C THR A 156 14.70 -16.28 -0.80
N ILE A 157 15.69 -15.72 -0.09
CA ILE A 157 15.79 -15.79 1.37
C ILE A 157 14.51 -15.20 1.99
N CYS A 158 14.13 -13.98 1.61
CA CYS A 158 12.94 -13.33 2.15
C CYS A 158 11.66 -14.14 1.89
N ARG A 159 11.48 -14.72 0.69
CA ARG A 159 10.33 -15.59 0.40
C ARG A 159 10.27 -16.82 1.31
N TYR A 160 11.41 -17.49 1.57
CA TYR A 160 11.44 -18.63 2.47
C TYR A 160 11.14 -18.22 3.91
N VAL A 161 11.80 -17.18 4.40
CA VAL A 161 11.61 -16.73 5.78
C VAL A 161 10.15 -16.30 6.01
N ASN A 162 9.61 -15.49 5.12
CA ASN A 162 8.21 -15.03 5.20
C ASN A 162 7.24 -16.21 5.13
N GLY A 163 7.38 -17.07 4.11
CA GLY A 163 6.48 -18.19 3.92
C GLY A 163 6.48 -19.19 5.09
N LEU A 164 7.66 -19.49 5.67
CA LEU A 164 7.76 -20.38 6.84
C LEU A 164 7.22 -19.73 8.12
N SER A 165 7.39 -18.39 8.27
CA SER A 165 6.83 -17.63 9.38
C SER A 165 5.30 -17.56 9.30
N GLU A 166 4.75 -17.38 8.11
CA GLU A 166 3.30 -17.38 7.86
C GLU A 166 2.65 -18.75 8.03
N GLU A 167 3.44 -19.82 7.91
CA GLU A 167 3.05 -21.19 8.26
C GLU A 167 3.20 -21.50 9.75
N LEU A 168 3.60 -20.54 10.59
CA LEU A 168 3.83 -20.68 12.03
C LEU A 168 4.86 -21.77 12.37
N LEU A 169 5.85 -21.98 11.51
CA LEU A 169 6.92 -22.94 11.78
C LEU A 169 8.00 -22.29 12.66
N LEU A 170 8.37 -22.98 13.72
CA LEU A 170 9.47 -22.58 14.59
C LEU A 170 10.77 -23.26 14.16
N PRO A 171 11.91 -22.55 14.10
CA PRO A 171 13.20 -23.13 13.71
C PRO A 171 13.58 -24.37 14.53
N GLU A 172 13.27 -24.37 15.83
CA GLU A 172 13.57 -25.50 16.73
C GLU A 172 12.74 -26.74 16.40
N GLU A 173 11.47 -26.57 16.03
CA GLU A 173 10.59 -27.68 15.61
C GLU A 173 11.05 -28.25 14.28
N MET A 174 11.39 -27.37 13.32
CA MET A 174 11.93 -27.76 12.03
C MET A 174 13.19 -28.64 12.20
N ARG A 175 14.11 -28.27 13.10
CA ARG A 175 15.36 -29.02 13.36
C ARG A 175 15.12 -30.37 13.96
N ARG A 176 14.07 -30.61 14.72
CA ARG A 176 13.73 -31.94 15.30
C ARG A 176 13.36 -32.94 14.23
N THR A 177 12.97 -32.50 13.03
CA THR A 177 12.52 -33.37 11.93
C THR A 177 13.63 -33.67 10.90
N CYS A 178 14.88 -33.31 11.14
CA CYS A 178 15.99 -33.38 10.19
C CYS A 178 16.45 -34.81 9.79
N GLY A 179 15.78 -35.86 10.22
CA GLY A 179 16.15 -37.27 9.88
C GLY A 179 15.79 -37.74 8.47
N ASN A 180 15.09 -36.92 7.66
CA ASN A 180 14.52 -37.27 6.35
C ASN A 180 15.38 -36.79 5.17
N GLN A 181 15.02 -37.20 3.93
CA GLN A 181 15.69 -36.78 2.67
C GLN A 181 15.74 -35.24 2.50
N LEU A 182 14.78 -34.48 3.08
CA LEU A 182 14.74 -33.02 3.13
C LEU A 182 15.57 -32.43 4.28
N GLY A 183 16.07 -33.26 5.23
CA GLY A 183 16.65 -32.78 6.47
C GLY A 183 17.78 -31.77 6.35
N GLY A 184 18.66 -31.95 5.36
CA GLY A 184 19.71 -30.98 5.09
C GLY A 184 19.19 -29.60 4.57
N ARG A 185 18.03 -29.56 3.87
CA ARG A 185 17.40 -28.30 3.42
C ARG A 185 16.63 -27.66 4.57
N ILE A 186 15.94 -28.44 5.37
CA ILE A 186 15.19 -27.97 6.55
C ILE A 186 16.15 -27.29 7.53
N GLU A 187 17.32 -27.87 7.79
CA GLU A 187 18.35 -27.27 8.68
C GLU A 187 18.83 -25.91 8.14
N VAL A 188 19.08 -25.80 6.82
CA VAL A 188 19.47 -24.52 6.20
C VAL A 188 18.36 -23.47 6.37
N LEU A 189 17.12 -23.82 6.08
CA LEU A 189 15.96 -22.92 6.22
C LEU A 189 15.75 -22.49 7.67
N ALA A 190 15.88 -23.40 8.64
CA ALA A 190 15.79 -23.07 10.06
C ALA A 190 16.89 -22.08 10.48
N ARG A 191 18.13 -22.27 10.04
CA ARG A 191 19.23 -21.34 10.30
C ARG A 191 19.01 -19.98 9.63
N MET A 192 18.46 -19.97 8.43
CA MET A 192 18.11 -18.72 7.74
C MET A 192 17.05 -17.93 8.53
N MET A 193 16.01 -18.61 9.02
CA MET A 193 14.99 -17.97 9.87
C MET A 193 15.59 -17.40 11.16
N MET A 194 16.40 -18.20 11.89
CA MET A 194 17.05 -17.72 13.13
C MET A 194 17.92 -16.49 12.89
N LYS A 195 18.69 -16.51 11.80
CA LYS A 195 19.55 -15.35 11.45
C LYS A 195 18.74 -14.14 11.08
N TYR A 196 17.67 -14.31 10.34
CA TYR A 196 16.78 -13.23 9.94
C TYR A 196 16.07 -12.61 11.17
N THR A 197 15.51 -13.42 12.06
CA THR A 197 14.89 -12.93 13.31
C THR A 197 15.87 -12.12 14.15
N ARG A 198 17.13 -12.59 14.26
CA ARG A 198 18.18 -11.82 14.95
C ARG A 198 18.45 -10.47 14.29
N LEU A 199 18.48 -10.43 12.95
CA LEU A 199 18.66 -9.18 12.21
C LEU A 199 17.51 -8.19 12.46
N GLU A 200 16.25 -8.69 12.51
CA GLU A 200 15.08 -7.88 12.86
C GLU A 200 15.18 -7.28 14.27
N GLU A 201 15.66 -8.07 15.23
CA GLU A 201 15.85 -7.62 16.63
C GLU A 201 16.97 -6.60 16.76
N GLU A 202 18.11 -6.83 16.10
CA GLU A 202 19.29 -5.94 16.14
C GLU A 202 19.03 -4.59 15.44
N ARG A 203 18.17 -4.55 14.43
CA ARG A 203 17.84 -3.36 13.64
C ARG A 203 16.46 -2.77 13.95
N HIS A 204 15.77 -3.28 14.96
CA HIS A 204 14.48 -2.78 15.44
C HIS A 204 13.42 -2.60 14.34
N PHE A 205 13.36 -3.48 13.35
CA PHE A 205 12.35 -3.44 12.30
C PHE A 205 11.37 -4.61 12.38
N ILE A 206 10.23 -4.44 11.72
CA ILE A 206 9.22 -5.50 11.58
C ILE A 206 8.75 -5.56 10.12
N ASP A 207 8.73 -6.76 9.57
CA ASP A 207 8.10 -7.02 8.29
C ASP A 207 6.63 -7.42 8.45
N PHE A 208 5.95 -7.60 7.32
CA PHE A 208 4.53 -7.95 7.33
C PHE A 208 4.24 -9.34 7.90
N SER A 209 5.13 -10.30 7.74
CA SER A 209 4.96 -11.66 8.26
C SER A 209 5.16 -11.69 9.77
N ARG A 210 6.17 -10.98 10.28
CA ARG A 210 6.41 -10.85 11.71
C ARG A 210 5.28 -10.12 12.42
N LEU A 211 4.70 -9.08 11.82
CA LEU A 211 3.54 -8.36 12.38
C LEU A 211 2.38 -9.31 12.71
N GLN A 212 2.07 -10.23 11.79
CA GLN A 212 1.02 -11.24 11.99
C GLN A 212 1.43 -12.26 13.05
N LYS A 213 2.69 -12.71 13.03
CA LYS A 213 3.24 -13.69 13.99
C LYS A 213 3.22 -13.14 15.41
N GLU A 214 3.63 -11.89 15.64
CA GLU A 214 3.59 -11.25 16.95
C GLU A 214 2.14 -11.09 17.45
N THR A 215 1.21 -10.76 16.56
CA THR A 215 -0.22 -10.71 16.92
C THR A 215 -0.74 -12.09 17.31
N TYR A 216 -0.39 -13.14 16.57
CA TYR A 216 -0.77 -14.50 16.91
C TYR A 216 -0.16 -14.95 18.25
N ALA A 217 1.11 -14.64 18.49
CA ALA A 217 1.81 -14.93 19.74
C ALA A 217 1.16 -14.21 20.92
N LEU A 218 0.83 -12.92 20.78
CA LEU A 218 0.12 -12.14 21.79
C LEU A 218 -1.21 -12.79 22.18
N LEU A 219 -2.05 -13.09 21.19
CA LEU A 219 -3.39 -13.65 21.42
C LEU A 219 -3.35 -15.09 21.97
N SER A 220 -2.31 -15.86 21.62
CA SER A 220 -2.13 -17.23 22.12
C SER A 220 -1.54 -17.27 23.52
N SER A 221 -0.73 -16.28 23.92
CA SER A 221 -0.02 -16.27 25.21
C SER A 221 -0.81 -15.57 26.32
N TYR A 222 -1.75 -14.69 25.97
CA TYR A 222 -2.53 -13.89 26.92
C TYR A 222 -4.03 -14.13 26.72
N PRO A 223 -4.61 -15.18 27.37
CA PRO A 223 -6.03 -15.52 27.25
C PRO A 223 -6.98 -14.40 27.65
N GLU A 224 -6.57 -13.54 28.59
CA GLU A 224 -7.34 -12.38 29.05
C GLU A 224 -7.51 -11.32 27.94
N ILE A 225 -6.46 -11.08 27.12
CA ILE A 225 -6.53 -10.19 25.97
C ILE A 225 -7.42 -10.78 24.89
N LEU A 226 -7.26 -12.08 24.64
CA LEU A 226 -8.09 -12.79 23.67
C LEU A 226 -9.58 -12.74 24.08
N ASP A 227 -9.91 -13.01 25.34
CA ASP A 227 -11.29 -12.94 25.86
C ASP A 227 -11.88 -11.55 25.74
N GLN A 228 -11.10 -10.50 26.06
CA GLN A 228 -11.50 -9.10 25.87
C GLN A 228 -11.85 -8.79 24.41
N LEU A 229 -10.99 -9.20 23.47
CA LEU A 229 -11.22 -8.99 22.04
C LEU A 229 -12.40 -9.81 21.52
N GLN A 230 -12.58 -11.06 21.95
CA GLN A 230 -13.72 -11.90 21.58
C GLN A 230 -15.04 -11.36 22.09
N LYS A 231 -15.09 -10.76 23.29
CA LYS A 231 -16.27 -10.09 23.81
C LYS A 231 -16.63 -8.83 23.04
N ARG A 232 -15.61 -8.10 22.53
CA ARG A 232 -15.78 -6.89 21.75
C ARG A 232 -16.09 -7.20 20.30
N ILE A 233 -15.29 -8.02 19.62
CA ILE A 233 -15.44 -8.36 18.20
C ILE A 233 -16.36 -9.57 18.07
N ARG A 234 -17.64 -9.33 17.77
CA ARG A 234 -18.66 -10.38 17.69
C ARG A 234 -18.91 -10.87 16.26
N TYR A 235 -18.67 -10.04 15.28
CA TYR A 235 -18.92 -10.32 13.86
C TYR A 235 -17.66 -10.13 13.04
N ILE A 236 -17.16 -11.22 12.46
CA ILE A 236 -15.96 -11.21 11.62
C ILE A 236 -16.38 -11.45 10.17
N MET A 237 -16.06 -10.51 9.29
CA MET A 237 -16.35 -10.61 7.85
C MET A 237 -15.08 -10.50 7.06
N ILE A 238 -14.87 -11.39 6.07
CA ILE A 238 -13.65 -11.45 5.29
C ILE A 238 -14.00 -11.52 3.81
N ASP A 239 -13.52 -10.55 3.04
CA ASP A 239 -13.58 -10.54 1.59
C ASP A 239 -12.36 -11.22 0.98
N GLU A 240 -12.52 -11.79 -0.21
CA GLU A 240 -11.47 -12.52 -0.97
C GLU A 240 -10.79 -13.62 -0.11
N TYR A 241 -11.58 -14.39 0.63
CA TYR A 241 -11.09 -15.39 1.60
C TYR A 241 -10.18 -16.46 0.98
N GLN A 242 -10.29 -16.75 -0.31
CA GLN A 242 -9.41 -17.67 -1.03
C GLN A 242 -7.94 -17.21 -1.12
N ASP A 243 -7.65 -15.96 -0.74
CA ASP A 243 -6.29 -15.41 -0.76
C ASP A 243 -5.64 -15.39 0.63
N THR A 244 -6.34 -15.87 1.65
CA THR A 244 -5.79 -15.94 3.01
C THR A 244 -4.71 -17.02 3.14
N ASN A 245 -3.66 -16.73 3.93
CA ASN A 245 -2.62 -17.68 4.29
C ASN A 245 -2.95 -18.40 5.61
N PHE A 246 -2.06 -19.31 6.04
CA PHE A 246 -2.31 -20.13 7.23
C PHE A 246 -2.41 -19.30 8.51
N ILE A 247 -1.48 -18.38 8.77
CA ILE A 247 -1.51 -17.57 10.00
C ILE A 247 -2.75 -16.68 10.08
N GLN A 248 -3.23 -16.15 8.94
CA GLN A 248 -4.45 -15.36 8.88
C GLN A 248 -5.67 -16.20 9.28
N GLU A 249 -5.74 -17.44 8.80
CA GLU A 249 -6.79 -18.38 9.21
C GLU A 249 -6.70 -18.69 10.72
N GLN A 250 -5.50 -18.86 11.28
CA GLN A 250 -5.35 -19.07 12.72
C GLN A 250 -5.79 -17.85 13.53
N LEU A 251 -5.49 -16.63 13.06
CA LEU A 251 -5.97 -15.40 13.70
C LEU A 251 -7.51 -15.28 13.67
N ILE A 252 -8.13 -15.64 12.53
CA ILE A 252 -9.59 -15.68 12.41
C ILE A 252 -10.19 -16.65 13.42
N ARG A 253 -9.63 -17.85 13.55
CA ARG A 253 -10.09 -18.87 14.51
C ARG A 253 -9.97 -18.41 15.97
N LEU A 254 -8.83 -17.81 16.32
CA LEU A 254 -8.65 -17.27 17.67
C LEU A 254 -9.67 -16.17 17.96
N LEU A 255 -9.80 -15.17 17.08
CA LEU A 255 -10.72 -14.04 17.30
C LEU A 255 -12.19 -14.45 17.22
N GLY A 256 -12.55 -15.42 16.37
CA GLY A 256 -13.92 -15.92 16.26
C GLY A 256 -14.43 -16.63 17.51
N GLY A 257 -13.55 -17.28 18.26
CA GLY A 257 -13.87 -17.92 19.53
C GLY A 257 -15.09 -18.85 19.47
N SER A 258 -15.84 -18.91 20.56
CA SER A 258 -17.06 -19.73 20.67
C SER A 258 -18.29 -19.10 20.02
N SER A 259 -18.28 -17.80 19.71
CA SER A 259 -19.42 -17.10 19.08
C SER A 259 -19.57 -17.47 17.62
N GLN A 260 -18.47 -17.80 16.95
CA GLN A 260 -18.38 -18.24 15.54
C GLN A 260 -19.25 -17.42 14.57
N GLN A 261 -19.42 -16.12 14.79
CA GLN A 261 -20.13 -15.23 13.85
C GLN A 261 -19.18 -14.81 12.72
N ILE A 262 -18.69 -15.81 11.99
CA ILE A 262 -17.70 -15.65 10.91
C ILE A 262 -18.41 -15.72 9.56
N PHE A 263 -18.27 -14.67 8.75
CA PHE A 263 -18.83 -14.59 7.39
C PHE A 263 -17.71 -14.40 6.38
N VAL A 264 -17.41 -15.41 5.59
CA VAL A 264 -16.36 -15.35 4.59
C VAL A 264 -16.91 -15.36 3.18
N VAL A 265 -16.34 -14.55 2.32
CA VAL A 265 -16.72 -14.42 0.92
C VAL A 265 -15.53 -14.71 0.03
N GLY A 266 -15.70 -15.56 -0.97
CA GLY A 266 -14.59 -15.89 -1.86
C GLY A 266 -15.00 -16.59 -3.14
N ASP A 267 -14.00 -16.74 -4.00
CA ASP A 267 -14.04 -17.46 -5.25
C ASP A 267 -12.77 -18.28 -5.44
N ASP A 268 -12.84 -19.59 -5.22
CA ASP A 268 -11.71 -20.49 -5.36
C ASP A 268 -11.11 -20.50 -6.78
N ASP A 269 -11.91 -20.17 -7.81
CA ASP A 269 -11.45 -20.02 -9.20
C ASP A 269 -10.59 -18.76 -9.41
N GLN A 270 -10.58 -17.81 -8.47
CA GLN A 270 -9.76 -16.61 -8.49
C GLN A 270 -8.60 -16.65 -7.48
N SER A 271 -8.29 -17.81 -6.89
CA SER A 271 -7.11 -17.97 -6.04
C SER A 271 -5.83 -18.01 -6.87
N ILE A 272 -5.15 -16.88 -6.97
CA ILE A 272 -3.95 -16.70 -7.80
C ILE A 272 -2.73 -16.18 -7.02
N TYR A 273 -2.81 -16.13 -5.68
CA TYR A 273 -1.74 -15.62 -4.82
C TYR A 273 -1.00 -16.71 -4.02
N ARG A 274 -1.01 -17.98 -4.48
CA ARG A 274 -0.27 -19.07 -3.86
C ARG A 274 1.23 -18.74 -3.70
N PHE A 275 1.81 -18.02 -4.68
CA PHE A 275 3.21 -17.56 -4.61
C PHE A 275 3.48 -16.52 -3.50
N ARG A 276 2.43 -16.02 -2.85
CA ARG A 276 2.45 -15.14 -1.67
C ARG A 276 1.97 -15.84 -0.41
N GLY A 277 1.94 -17.17 -0.38
CA GLY A 277 1.52 -17.96 0.77
C GLY A 277 0.01 -18.20 0.88
N ALA A 278 -0.83 -17.73 -0.05
CA ALA A 278 -2.27 -18.01 -0.02
C ALA A 278 -2.54 -19.51 -0.03
N SER A 279 -3.44 -19.96 0.87
CA SER A 279 -3.84 -21.34 1.02
C SER A 279 -5.26 -21.58 0.51
N ILE A 280 -5.40 -22.22 -0.64
CA ILE A 280 -6.71 -22.60 -1.18
C ILE A 280 -7.46 -23.55 -0.24
N GLY A 281 -6.74 -24.26 0.62
CA GLY A 281 -7.33 -25.15 1.64
C GLY A 281 -8.29 -24.41 2.57
N ASN A 282 -7.99 -23.14 2.90
CA ASN A 282 -8.82 -22.35 3.79
C ASN A 282 -10.26 -22.27 3.28
N ILE A 283 -10.47 -21.93 2.00
CA ILE A 283 -11.83 -21.86 1.44
C ILE A 283 -12.42 -23.24 1.15
N LEU A 284 -11.64 -24.19 0.59
CA LEU A 284 -12.15 -25.52 0.21
C LEU A 284 -12.53 -26.39 1.41
N GLU A 285 -11.90 -26.16 2.56
CA GLU A 285 -12.13 -26.95 3.78
C GLU A 285 -12.87 -26.19 4.87
N PHE A 286 -13.34 -24.97 4.58
CA PHE A 286 -14.06 -24.13 5.53
C PHE A 286 -15.22 -24.86 6.22
N SER A 287 -16.07 -25.55 5.44
CA SER A 287 -17.21 -26.30 5.99
C SER A 287 -16.80 -27.54 6.81
N LYS A 288 -15.58 -28.00 6.70
CA LYS A 288 -15.06 -29.06 7.57
C LYS A 288 -14.48 -28.49 8.86
N THR A 289 -13.94 -27.27 8.78
CA THR A 289 -13.38 -26.55 9.91
C THR A 289 -14.48 -26.05 10.85
N TYR A 290 -15.57 -25.59 10.27
CA TYR A 290 -16.74 -25.05 10.99
C TYR A 290 -17.96 -25.95 10.73
N GLU A 291 -18.20 -26.90 11.63
CA GLU A 291 -19.21 -27.97 11.45
C GLU A 291 -20.64 -27.45 11.25
N THR A 292 -20.96 -26.28 11.82
CA THR A 292 -22.28 -25.63 11.67
C THR A 292 -22.34 -24.65 10.50
N CYS A 293 -21.42 -24.74 9.55
CA CYS A 293 -21.28 -23.80 8.44
C CYS A 293 -22.49 -23.78 7.49
N HIS A 294 -22.97 -22.59 7.24
CA HIS A 294 -23.93 -22.32 6.15
C HIS A 294 -23.18 -21.97 4.86
N THR A 295 -23.31 -22.81 3.83
CA THR A 295 -22.73 -22.52 2.52
C THR A 295 -23.78 -21.91 1.60
N CYS A 296 -23.60 -20.65 1.25
CA CYS A 296 -24.41 -19.88 0.31
C CYS A 296 -23.67 -19.75 -1.06
N LYS A 297 -24.40 -19.70 -2.16
CA LYS A 297 -23.83 -19.54 -3.50
C LYS A 297 -24.55 -18.42 -4.24
N LEU A 298 -23.76 -17.49 -4.81
CA LEU A 298 -24.32 -16.49 -5.73
C LEU A 298 -24.24 -17.02 -7.17
N ASP A 299 -25.38 -17.14 -7.81
CA ASP A 299 -25.56 -17.77 -9.12
C ASP A 299 -25.78 -16.78 -10.27
N THR A 300 -25.93 -15.50 -9.97
CA THR A 300 -26.27 -14.49 -10.98
C THR A 300 -25.12 -13.48 -11.16
N ASN A 301 -24.55 -13.43 -12.37
CA ASN A 301 -23.53 -12.46 -12.75
C ASN A 301 -24.17 -11.19 -13.33
N TYR A 302 -23.95 -10.05 -12.68
CA TYR A 302 -24.49 -8.72 -13.06
C TYR A 302 -23.51 -7.88 -13.87
N ARG A 303 -22.30 -8.38 -14.11
CA ARG A 303 -21.19 -7.63 -14.72
C ARG A 303 -21.09 -7.89 -16.22
N SER A 304 -20.94 -9.16 -16.57
CA SER A 304 -20.42 -9.54 -17.89
C SER A 304 -21.52 -9.99 -18.84
N HIS A 305 -21.30 -9.74 -20.13
CA HIS A 305 -22.11 -10.26 -21.20
C HIS A 305 -22.28 -11.81 -21.11
N PRO A 306 -23.46 -12.36 -21.40
CA PRO A 306 -23.74 -13.81 -21.28
C PRO A 306 -22.71 -14.70 -21.99
N GLY A 307 -22.21 -14.29 -23.14
CA GLY A 307 -21.21 -15.03 -23.90
C GLY A 307 -19.86 -15.11 -23.17
N ILE A 308 -19.45 -14.05 -22.45
CA ILE A 308 -18.23 -14.05 -21.65
C ILE A 308 -18.38 -14.97 -20.44
N VAL A 309 -19.53 -14.95 -19.77
CA VAL A 309 -19.81 -15.84 -18.64
C VAL A 309 -19.71 -17.30 -19.08
N ARG A 310 -20.37 -17.66 -20.21
CA ARG A 310 -20.29 -19.03 -20.79
C ARG A 310 -18.85 -19.41 -21.13
N PHE A 311 -18.08 -18.50 -21.72
CA PHE A 311 -16.68 -18.72 -22.06
C PHE A 311 -15.82 -19.02 -20.84
N CYS A 312 -15.94 -18.23 -19.77
CA CYS A 312 -15.23 -18.43 -18.51
C CYS A 312 -15.56 -19.80 -17.88
N ILE A 313 -16.84 -20.20 -17.89
CA ILE A 313 -17.28 -21.51 -17.38
C ILE A 313 -16.69 -22.63 -18.25
N ALA A 314 -16.73 -22.49 -19.58
CA ALA A 314 -16.19 -23.47 -20.52
C ALA A 314 -14.68 -23.64 -20.34
N TRP A 315 -13.93 -22.53 -20.11
CA TRP A 315 -12.49 -22.56 -19.79
C TRP A 315 -12.22 -23.47 -18.60
N MET A 316 -12.88 -23.24 -17.47
CA MET A 316 -12.63 -24.00 -16.25
C MET A 316 -13.06 -25.49 -16.38
N LYS A 317 -14.06 -25.79 -17.19
CA LYS A 317 -14.50 -27.18 -17.44
C LYS A 317 -13.54 -28.00 -18.30
N ARG A 318 -12.63 -27.35 -19.05
CA ARG A 318 -11.63 -28.04 -19.87
C ARG A 318 -10.54 -28.73 -19.02
N GLN A 319 -10.28 -28.25 -17.83
CA GLN A 319 -9.34 -28.89 -16.90
C GLN A 319 -10.03 -30.06 -16.21
N THR A 320 -9.54 -31.29 -16.47
CA THR A 320 -10.14 -32.53 -15.96
C THR A 320 -9.64 -32.95 -14.58
N LYS A 321 -8.49 -32.42 -14.15
CA LYS A 321 -7.84 -32.78 -12.88
C LYS A 321 -8.51 -32.19 -11.64
N TRP A 322 -9.57 -31.37 -11.78
CA TRP A 322 -10.32 -30.84 -10.63
C TRP A 322 -10.91 -31.92 -9.74
N ARG A 323 -11.03 -33.16 -10.26
CA ARG A 323 -11.44 -34.34 -9.50
C ARG A 323 -10.25 -35.27 -9.37
N GLY A 324 -9.79 -35.49 -8.12
CA GLY A 324 -8.71 -36.43 -7.82
C GLY A 324 -9.12 -37.89 -8.03
N PRO A 325 -8.14 -38.80 -8.11
CA PRO A 325 -8.38 -40.25 -8.22
C PRO A 325 -9.17 -40.82 -7.03
N ASP A 326 -9.04 -40.19 -5.87
CA ASP A 326 -9.73 -40.48 -4.61
C ASP A 326 -11.17 -39.95 -4.57
N GLY A 327 -11.61 -39.29 -5.64
CA GLY A 327 -12.91 -38.66 -5.73
C GLY A 327 -13.02 -37.29 -5.10
N ARG A 328 -11.96 -36.79 -4.47
CA ARG A 328 -11.90 -35.44 -3.88
C ARG A 328 -11.93 -34.37 -4.98
N PHE A 329 -12.70 -33.28 -4.73
CA PHE A 329 -12.73 -32.12 -5.62
C PHE A 329 -11.78 -31.04 -5.10
N TYR A 330 -10.94 -30.53 -5.99
CA TYR A 330 -10.03 -29.40 -5.76
C TYR A 330 -10.61 -28.06 -6.21
N ARG A 331 -11.93 -28.03 -6.36
CA ARG A 331 -12.70 -26.87 -6.77
C ARG A 331 -14.12 -26.98 -6.25
N TYR A 332 -14.74 -25.86 -5.86
CA TYR A 332 -16.15 -25.83 -5.51
C TYR A 332 -17.04 -26.07 -6.73
N LEU A 333 -18.05 -26.87 -6.54
CA LEU A 333 -19.13 -27.07 -7.54
C LEU A 333 -20.12 -25.90 -7.43
N LYS A 334 -19.91 -24.86 -8.23
CA LYS A 334 -20.65 -23.58 -8.16
C LYS A 334 -22.07 -23.67 -8.77
N GLY A 335 -22.37 -24.76 -9.50
CA GLY A 335 -23.58 -24.83 -10.30
C GLY A 335 -23.47 -23.98 -11.59
N GLU A 336 -24.61 -23.64 -12.17
CA GLU A 336 -24.69 -22.82 -13.39
C GLU A 336 -24.79 -21.34 -12.99
N ILE A 337 -23.75 -20.54 -13.34
CA ILE A 337 -23.78 -19.10 -13.16
C ILE A 337 -24.52 -18.49 -14.33
N LYS A 338 -25.60 -17.77 -14.07
CA LYS A 338 -26.45 -17.11 -15.09
C LYS A 338 -26.05 -15.63 -15.20
N ALA A 339 -25.98 -15.12 -16.43
CA ALA A 339 -25.87 -13.69 -16.62
C ALA A 339 -27.20 -12.99 -16.36
N ALA A 340 -27.19 -11.86 -15.69
CA ALA A 340 -28.38 -11.02 -15.47
C ALA A 340 -28.81 -10.30 -16.77
N SER A 341 -27.84 -10.02 -17.66
CA SER A 341 -28.09 -9.44 -18.98
C SER A 341 -28.64 -10.50 -19.95
N ALA A 342 -29.61 -10.09 -20.78
CA ALA A 342 -30.10 -10.85 -21.91
C ALA A 342 -29.48 -10.39 -23.24
N GLU A 343 -28.36 -9.68 -23.18
CA GLU A 343 -27.72 -9.12 -24.37
C GLU A 343 -27.22 -10.21 -25.31
N GLU A 344 -27.55 -10.07 -26.60
CA GLU A 344 -27.14 -11.00 -27.66
C GLU A 344 -25.89 -10.50 -28.38
N GLY A 345 -25.17 -11.36 -29.09
CA GLY A 345 -23.99 -11.04 -29.87
C GLY A 345 -22.81 -11.93 -29.59
N THR A 346 -21.69 -11.65 -30.27
CA THR A 346 -20.43 -12.38 -30.16
C THR A 346 -19.42 -11.56 -29.37
N PRO A 347 -19.44 -11.63 -28.04
CA PRO A 347 -18.57 -10.78 -27.18
C PRO A 347 -17.16 -11.34 -27.03
N VAL A 348 -16.87 -12.55 -27.50
CA VAL A 348 -15.54 -13.17 -27.42
C VAL A 348 -15.03 -13.40 -28.83
N LEU A 349 -13.89 -12.78 -29.15
CA LEU A 349 -13.28 -12.78 -30.47
C LEU A 349 -11.80 -13.18 -30.40
N ARG A 350 -11.28 -13.69 -31.50
CA ARG A 350 -9.83 -13.80 -31.68
C ARG A 350 -9.31 -12.80 -32.70
N ILE A 351 -8.09 -12.35 -32.51
CA ILE A 351 -7.33 -11.55 -33.49
C ILE A 351 -6.03 -12.28 -33.75
N THR A 352 -5.81 -12.67 -34.99
CA THR A 352 -4.58 -13.38 -35.38
C THR A 352 -3.79 -12.59 -36.43
N GLY A 353 -2.53 -12.98 -36.68
CA GLY A 353 -1.68 -12.43 -37.73
C GLY A 353 -0.50 -13.36 -38.02
N ARG A 354 0.06 -13.27 -39.22
CA ARG A 354 1.20 -14.12 -39.65
C ARG A 354 2.48 -13.77 -38.89
N SER A 355 2.58 -12.56 -38.34
CA SER A 355 3.68 -12.09 -37.52
C SER A 355 3.17 -11.31 -36.30
N ARG A 356 4.02 -11.10 -35.29
CA ARG A 356 3.70 -10.26 -34.13
C ARG A 356 3.28 -8.85 -34.55
N THR A 357 4.03 -8.25 -35.48
CA THR A 357 3.71 -6.90 -35.98
C THR A 357 2.35 -6.85 -36.64
N GLU A 358 2.02 -7.79 -37.51
CA GLU A 358 0.72 -7.85 -38.17
C GLU A 358 -0.42 -8.06 -37.18
N CYS A 359 -0.30 -9.05 -36.27
CA CYS A 359 -1.30 -9.30 -35.26
C CYS A 359 -1.59 -8.05 -34.41
N TYR A 360 -0.55 -7.42 -33.84
CA TYR A 360 -0.74 -6.27 -32.95
C TYR A 360 -1.04 -4.96 -33.69
N THR A 361 -0.76 -4.87 -35.01
CA THR A 361 -1.32 -3.83 -35.87
C THR A 361 -2.84 -3.97 -35.94
N ARG A 362 -3.36 -5.20 -36.23
CA ARG A 362 -4.82 -5.49 -36.25
C ARG A 362 -5.48 -5.22 -34.90
N VAL A 363 -4.80 -5.54 -33.78
CA VAL A 363 -5.31 -5.21 -32.44
C VAL A 363 -5.40 -3.70 -32.24
N ALA A 364 -4.40 -2.94 -32.66
CA ALA A 364 -4.43 -1.49 -32.56
C ALA A 364 -5.53 -0.86 -33.46
N ASP A 365 -5.73 -1.41 -34.67
CA ASP A 365 -6.81 -1.00 -35.58
C ASP A 365 -8.19 -1.31 -34.98
N PHE A 366 -8.31 -2.46 -34.29
CA PHE A 366 -9.52 -2.82 -33.54
C PHE A 366 -9.85 -1.80 -32.45
N ILE A 367 -8.86 -1.45 -31.61
CA ILE A 367 -9.03 -0.47 -30.52
C ILE A 367 -9.43 0.90 -31.08
N GLU A 368 -8.71 1.37 -32.11
CA GLU A 368 -9.04 2.64 -32.78
C GLU A 368 -10.44 2.59 -33.39
N GLY A 369 -10.79 1.47 -34.03
CA GLY A 369 -12.10 1.22 -34.61
C GLY A 369 -13.25 1.25 -33.60
N LEU A 370 -13.05 0.71 -32.39
CA LEU A 370 -14.06 0.81 -31.32
C LEU A 370 -14.39 2.28 -30.98
N LYS A 371 -13.37 3.13 -30.90
CA LYS A 371 -13.54 4.56 -30.63
C LYS A 371 -14.22 5.29 -31.79
N LYS A 372 -13.79 5.04 -33.04
CA LYS A 372 -14.37 5.65 -34.25
C LYS A 372 -15.83 5.27 -34.43
N ARG A 373 -16.24 4.06 -34.06
CA ARG A 373 -17.62 3.57 -34.11
C ARG A 373 -18.47 3.99 -32.91
N GLY A 374 -17.90 4.68 -31.92
CA GLY A 374 -18.58 5.11 -30.70
C GLY A 374 -18.98 3.94 -29.78
N GLN A 375 -18.31 2.78 -29.89
CA GLN A 375 -18.52 1.64 -29.00
C GLN A 375 -17.87 1.87 -27.64
N ILE A 376 -16.76 2.61 -27.62
CA ILE A 376 -16.13 3.16 -26.43
C ILE A 376 -16.13 4.69 -26.49
N SER A 377 -16.29 5.34 -25.37
CA SER A 377 -16.20 6.80 -25.24
C SER A 377 -14.78 7.28 -24.93
N ASP A 378 -13.94 6.41 -24.35
CA ASP A 378 -12.55 6.70 -24.01
C ASP A 378 -11.69 5.43 -24.08
N TYR A 379 -10.40 5.58 -24.39
CA TYR A 379 -9.45 4.47 -24.45
C TYR A 379 -9.17 3.82 -23.10
N ASN A 380 -9.44 4.48 -21.97
CA ASN A 380 -9.31 3.91 -20.64
C ASN A 380 -10.33 2.79 -20.35
N GLN A 381 -11.33 2.60 -21.22
CA GLN A 381 -12.26 1.48 -21.21
C GLN A 381 -11.62 0.16 -21.72
N VAL A 382 -10.40 0.22 -22.26
CA VAL A 382 -9.68 -0.92 -22.81
C VAL A 382 -8.52 -1.31 -21.88
N ALA A 383 -8.46 -2.58 -21.51
CA ALA A 383 -7.33 -3.16 -20.77
C ALA A 383 -6.67 -4.29 -21.55
N VAL A 384 -5.34 -4.28 -21.58
CA VAL A 384 -4.49 -5.34 -22.09
C VAL A 384 -3.92 -6.10 -20.90
N LEU A 385 -4.33 -7.36 -20.72
CA LEU A 385 -3.95 -8.19 -19.58
C LEU A 385 -2.90 -9.23 -19.99
N CYS A 386 -1.70 -9.07 -19.49
CA CYS A 386 -0.53 -9.89 -19.85
C CYS A 386 -0.07 -10.75 -18.66
N SER A 387 0.67 -11.83 -18.92
CA SER A 387 1.46 -12.52 -17.89
C SER A 387 2.55 -11.59 -17.34
N SER A 388 3.14 -10.76 -18.20
CA SER A 388 4.10 -9.71 -17.86
C SER A 388 3.95 -8.54 -18.82
N VAL A 389 3.90 -7.33 -18.29
CA VAL A 389 3.83 -6.10 -19.12
C VAL A 389 5.10 -5.89 -19.95
N LYS A 390 6.22 -6.50 -19.54
CA LYS A 390 7.50 -6.52 -20.26
C LYS A 390 7.57 -7.56 -21.38
N ASN A 391 6.50 -8.33 -21.60
CA ASN A 391 6.43 -9.33 -22.66
C ASN A 391 6.60 -8.67 -24.06
N PRO A 392 7.34 -9.28 -25.00
CA PRO A 392 7.51 -8.75 -26.34
C PRO A 392 6.20 -8.41 -27.07
N ASN A 393 5.17 -9.21 -26.86
CA ASN A 393 3.83 -8.98 -27.44
C ASN A 393 3.21 -7.67 -26.93
N SER A 394 3.32 -7.40 -25.62
CA SER A 394 2.86 -6.16 -24.99
C SER A 394 3.63 -4.95 -25.55
N LEU A 395 4.95 -5.06 -25.70
CA LEU A 395 5.80 -3.97 -26.20
C LEU A 395 5.49 -3.60 -27.66
N VAL A 396 5.27 -4.62 -28.51
CA VAL A 396 4.89 -4.38 -29.90
C VAL A 396 3.55 -3.67 -29.97
N LEU A 397 2.53 -4.11 -29.20
CA LEU A 397 1.22 -3.47 -29.17
C LEU A 397 1.32 -2.01 -28.69
N GLN A 398 2.08 -1.73 -27.62
CA GLN A 398 2.31 -0.36 -27.15
C GLN A 398 2.92 0.53 -28.25
N SER A 399 3.88 -0.01 -29.01
CA SER A 399 4.47 0.69 -30.16
C SER A 399 3.44 0.98 -31.28
N GLN A 400 2.55 0.02 -31.57
CA GLN A 400 1.50 0.21 -32.59
C GLN A 400 0.47 1.25 -32.17
N LEU A 401 0.10 1.29 -30.88
CA LEU A 401 -0.80 2.31 -30.32
C LEU A 401 -0.16 3.70 -30.37
N SER A 402 1.10 3.81 -29.95
CA SER A 402 1.84 5.07 -30.00
C SER A 402 1.92 5.67 -31.43
N ARG A 403 2.11 4.82 -32.47
CA ARG A 403 2.08 5.27 -33.88
C ARG A 403 0.74 5.87 -34.32
N ARG A 404 -0.36 5.53 -33.62
CA ARG A 404 -1.71 6.07 -33.82
C ARG A 404 -2.07 7.22 -32.88
N GLY A 405 -1.09 7.71 -32.10
CA GLY A 405 -1.31 8.75 -31.11
C GLY A 405 -2.12 8.28 -29.89
N ILE A 406 -2.27 6.96 -29.68
CA ILE A 406 -2.98 6.39 -28.53
C ILE A 406 -1.97 6.12 -27.42
N SER A 407 -2.18 6.74 -26.26
CA SER A 407 -1.30 6.57 -25.09
C SER A 407 -1.49 5.21 -24.44
N SER A 408 -0.38 4.65 -23.89
CA SER A 408 -0.39 3.44 -23.10
C SER A 408 -0.09 3.76 -21.64
N TYR A 409 -0.91 3.26 -20.72
CA TYR A 409 -0.70 3.40 -19.29
C TYR A 409 -0.22 2.07 -18.71
N ALA A 410 1.06 2.00 -18.38
CA ALA A 410 1.73 0.79 -17.89
C ALA A 410 2.66 1.13 -16.72
N PRO A 411 2.16 1.58 -15.55
CA PRO A 411 2.98 2.13 -14.46
C PRO A 411 3.98 1.12 -13.88
N ARG A 412 3.68 -0.19 -14.00
CA ARG A 412 4.57 -1.27 -13.51
C ARG A 412 5.41 -1.92 -14.62
N ALA A 413 5.60 -1.24 -15.74
CA ALA A 413 6.49 -1.71 -16.81
C ALA A 413 7.99 -1.57 -16.44
N GLY A 414 8.32 -0.89 -15.35
CA GLY A 414 9.70 -0.67 -14.91
C GLY A 414 10.46 0.31 -15.81
N ARG A 415 9.77 1.25 -16.46
CA ARG A 415 10.36 2.25 -17.36
C ARG A 415 10.72 3.56 -16.66
N PHE A 416 10.67 3.61 -15.35
CA PHE A 416 10.95 4.80 -14.55
C PHE A 416 12.28 5.44 -14.94
N PHE A 417 13.35 4.64 -15.03
CA PHE A 417 14.68 5.11 -15.39
C PHE A 417 14.86 5.47 -16.89
N GLU A 418 13.89 5.13 -17.72
CA GLU A 418 13.87 5.55 -19.13
C GLU A 418 13.30 6.96 -19.32
N ARG A 419 12.58 7.48 -18.32
CA ARG A 419 11.93 8.78 -18.38
C ARG A 419 12.94 9.91 -18.46
N LYS A 420 12.63 10.87 -19.30
CA LYS A 420 13.52 12.00 -19.65
C LYS A 420 13.89 12.83 -18.40
N GLU A 421 12.91 13.20 -17.61
CA GLU A 421 13.07 13.96 -16.38
C GLU A 421 13.90 13.21 -15.32
N VAL A 422 13.75 11.89 -15.25
CA VAL A 422 14.52 11.02 -14.35
C VAL A 422 15.97 10.97 -14.79
N LYS A 423 16.23 10.78 -16.11
CA LYS A 423 17.58 10.79 -16.67
C LYS A 423 18.26 12.15 -16.51
N TRP A 424 17.53 13.24 -16.68
CA TRP A 424 18.05 14.57 -16.44
C TRP A 424 18.51 14.77 -14.99
N LEU A 425 17.65 14.39 -14.02
CA LEU A 425 17.96 14.58 -12.61
C LEU A 425 19.12 13.69 -12.16
N ILE A 426 19.08 12.39 -12.47
CA ILE A 426 20.17 11.45 -12.13
C ILE A 426 21.47 11.90 -12.79
N GLY A 427 21.46 12.25 -14.08
CA GLY A 427 22.64 12.71 -14.80
C GLY A 427 23.19 14.01 -14.23
N ALA A 428 22.35 14.99 -13.90
CA ALA A 428 22.77 16.25 -13.29
C ALA A 428 23.39 16.05 -11.90
N LEU A 429 22.84 15.11 -11.10
CA LEU A 429 23.40 14.73 -9.79
C LEU A 429 24.77 14.05 -9.95
N LEU A 430 24.92 13.11 -10.89
CA LEU A 430 26.18 12.42 -11.14
C LEU A 430 27.28 13.38 -11.64
N LEU A 431 26.92 14.42 -12.39
CA LEU A 431 27.88 15.45 -12.82
C LEU A 431 28.49 16.26 -11.65
N LEU A 432 27.86 16.26 -10.48
CA LEU A 432 28.46 16.83 -9.26
C LEU A 432 29.59 15.94 -8.69
N PHE A 433 29.59 14.64 -9.01
CA PHE A 433 30.47 13.62 -8.44
C PHE A 433 31.15 12.80 -9.54
N PRO A 434 32.03 13.38 -10.34
CA PRO A 434 32.62 12.69 -11.49
C PRO A 434 33.44 11.44 -11.11
N GLU A 435 33.98 11.42 -9.88
CA GLU A 435 34.79 10.30 -9.39
C GLU A 435 33.99 9.01 -9.17
N PHE A 436 32.64 9.07 -9.09
CA PHE A 436 31.83 7.88 -8.85
C PHE A 436 31.78 6.94 -10.06
N THR A 437 31.68 7.47 -11.26
CA THR A 437 31.69 6.66 -12.48
C THR A 437 33.06 6.04 -12.72
N ASP A 438 34.14 6.79 -12.48
CA ASP A 438 35.52 6.30 -12.62
C ASP A 438 35.82 5.18 -11.60
N ALA A 439 35.31 5.31 -10.36
CA ALA A 439 35.45 4.26 -9.35
C ALA A 439 34.69 2.99 -9.75
N MET A 440 33.46 3.13 -10.29
CA MET A 440 32.65 1.99 -10.73
C MET A 440 33.23 1.27 -11.95
N GLU A 441 33.92 1.98 -12.85
CA GLU A 441 34.63 1.36 -13.98
C GLU A 441 35.84 0.52 -13.54
N ASN A 442 36.45 0.88 -12.41
CA ASN A 442 37.64 0.21 -11.87
C ASN A 442 37.33 -0.94 -10.90
N GLU A 443 36.07 -1.11 -10.45
CA GLU A 443 35.67 -2.21 -9.56
C GLU A 443 35.74 -3.56 -10.28
N THR A 444 36.36 -4.55 -9.64
CA THR A 444 36.61 -5.91 -10.16
C THR A 444 35.33 -6.75 -10.32
N GLU A 445 34.19 -6.29 -9.82
CA GLU A 445 32.86 -6.93 -9.96
C GLU A 445 32.10 -6.47 -11.22
N MET A 446 32.81 -6.23 -12.30
CA MET A 446 32.33 -5.62 -13.55
C MET A 446 31.06 -6.22 -14.17
N GLN A 447 30.72 -7.50 -13.92
CA GLN A 447 29.50 -8.09 -14.50
C GLN A 447 28.21 -7.65 -13.79
N GLU A 448 28.26 -7.39 -12.49
CA GLU A 448 27.08 -6.99 -11.71
C GLU A 448 26.78 -5.50 -11.84
N THR A 449 27.81 -4.67 -12.01
CA THR A 449 27.67 -3.20 -12.10
C THR A 449 27.47 -2.71 -13.54
N LYS A 450 27.73 -3.53 -14.55
CA LYS A 450 27.67 -3.12 -15.96
C LYS A 450 26.36 -2.46 -16.38
N GLY A 451 25.22 -3.03 -16.02
CA GLY A 451 23.90 -2.50 -16.41
C GLY A 451 23.59 -1.13 -15.79
N ILE A 452 23.98 -0.91 -14.54
CA ILE A 452 23.77 0.39 -13.88
C ILE A 452 24.77 1.43 -14.38
N LEU A 453 26.00 1.05 -14.66
CA LEU A 453 27.00 1.95 -15.25
C LEU A 453 26.56 2.44 -16.63
N GLU A 454 26.05 1.54 -17.49
CA GLU A 454 25.46 1.92 -18.79
C GLU A 454 24.31 2.93 -18.62
N LEU A 455 23.44 2.72 -17.61
CA LEU A 455 22.40 3.69 -17.29
C LEU A 455 22.97 5.03 -16.88
N TYR A 456 23.96 5.06 -15.99
CA TYR A 456 24.55 6.31 -15.49
C TYR A 456 25.26 7.09 -16.58
N LEU A 457 26.05 6.44 -17.41
CA LEU A 457 26.67 7.07 -18.58
C LEU A 457 25.62 7.62 -19.56
N ALA A 458 24.53 6.88 -19.79
CA ALA A 458 23.42 7.36 -20.60
C ALA A 458 22.72 8.57 -19.95
N CYS A 459 22.52 8.56 -18.62
CA CYS A 459 21.95 9.71 -17.90
C CYS A 459 22.84 10.94 -17.99
N MET A 460 24.15 10.79 -17.77
CA MET A 460 25.13 11.88 -17.90
C MET A 460 25.16 12.42 -19.34
N GLY A 461 25.13 11.54 -20.34
CA GLY A 461 25.08 11.96 -21.76
C GLY A 461 23.83 12.79 -22.06
N VAL A 462 22.67 12.34 -21.60
CA VAL A 462 21.38 13.07 -21.76
C VAL A 462 21.39 14.38 -20.97
N ALA A 463 21.98 14.42 -19.77
CA ALA A 463 22.11 15.64 -18.98
C ALA A 463 23.07 16.65 -19.65
N ASN A 464 24.22 16.20 -20.17
CA ASN A 464 25.15 17.06 -20.92
C ASN A 464 24.50 17.66 -22.16
N MET A 465 23.74 16.88 -22.93
CA MET A 465 23.00 17.40 -24.10
C MET A 465 21.93 18.43 -23.67
N MET A 466 21.29 18.22 -22.54
CA MET A 466 20.34 19.17 -21.97
C MET A 466 21.04 20.44 -21.53
N LEU A 467 22.16 20.35 -20.79
CA LEU A 467 22.94 21.48 -20.27
C LEU A 467 23.65 22.29 -21.37
N ALA A 468 23.83 21.72 -22.55
CA ALA A 468 24.41 22.43 -23.71
C ALA A 468 23.45 23.48 -24.31
N ARG A 469 22.18 23.45 -23.96
CA ARG A 469 21.20 24.41 -24.46
C ARG A 469 21.32 25.76 -23.74
N PRO A 470 21.21 26.90 -24.47
CA PRO A 470 21.35 28.23 -23.87
C PRO A 470 20.38 28.52 -22.72
N GLU A 471 19.15 28.00 -22.80
CA GLU A 471 18.11 28.17 -21.77
C GLU A 471 18.45 27.50 -20.45
N HIS A 472 19.35 26.51 -20.44
CA HIS A 472 19.75 25.79 -19.23
C HIS A 472 21.11 26.23 -18.65
N LYS A 473 21.69 27.33 -19.16
CA LYS A 473 22.98 27.86 -18.72
C LYS A 473 23.05 28.08 -17.21
N ALA A 474 21.98 28.60 -16.60
CA ALA A 474 21.96 28.86 -15.16
C ALA A 474 22.14 27.58 -14.33
N LEU A 475 21.52 26.48 -14.73
CA LEU A 475 21.71 25.17 -14.10
C LEU A 475 23.14 24.67 -14.30
N LYS A 476 23.68 24.79 -15.49
CA LYS A 476 25.07 24.39 -15.79
C LYS A 476 26.06 25.17 -14.91
N ASP A 477 25.96 26.50 -14.86
CA ASP A 477 26.83 27.35 -14.04
C ASP A 477 26.70 27.01 -12.55
N TRP A 478 25.53 26.61 -12.08
CA TRP A 478 25.30 26.14 -10.72
C TRP A 478 25.98 24.78 -10.46
N ILE A 479 25.84 23.81 -11.38
CA ILE A 479 26.47 22.49 -11.30
C ILE A 479 28.01 22.67 -11.25
N ASP A 480 28.57 23.48 -12.13
CA ASP A 480 30.03 23.70 -12.20
C ASP A 480 30.59 24.32 -10.90
N ARG A 481 29.85 25.27 -10.28
CA ARG A 481 30.21 25.83 -8.97
C ARG A 481 30.12 24.80 -7.84
N MET A 482 29.04 24.00 -7.79
CA MET A 482 28.86 22.98 -6.75
C MET A 482 29.88 21.86 -6.88
N LYS A 483 30.13 21.39 -8.10
CA LYS A 483 31.21 20.42 -8.39
C LYS A 483 32.57 20.93 -7.88
N SER A 484 32.95 22.17 -8.20
CA SER A 484 34.19 22.78 -7.75
C SER A 484 34.27 22.86 -6.22
N PHE A 485 33.16 23.23 -5.56
CA PHE A 485 33.06 23.29 -4.09
C PHE A 485 33.26 21.88 -3.48
N ILE A 486 32.52 20.88 -3.96
CA ILE A 486 32.59 19.51 -3.43
C ILE A 486 33.98 18.92 -3.62
N SER A 487 34.60 19.13 -4.79
CA SER A 487 35.94 18.62 -5.09
C SER A 487 37.02 19.28 -4.21
N TYR A 488 36.87 20.57 -3.88
CA TYR A 488 37.84 21.31 -3.07
C TYR A 488 37.65 21.05 -1.57
N GLU A 489 36.43 21.21 -1.04
CA GLU A 489 36.14 21.09 0.40
C GLU A 489 36.04 19.62 0.85
N LYS A 490 35.87 18.66 -0.08
CA LYS A 490 35.65 17.23 0.21
C LYS A 490 34.44 16.97 1.13
N LYS A 491 33.44 17.85 1.07
CA LYS A 491 32.19 17.75 1.85
C LYS A 491 31.00 18.25 1.03
N LEU A 492 29.80 17.86 1.45
CA LEU A 492 28.58 18.38 0.88
C LEU A 492 28.29 19.82 1.38
N PRO A 493 27.83 20.72 0.52
CA PRO A 493 27.43 22.08 0.94
C PRO A 493 26.11 22.11 1.72
N SER A 494 25.33 21.04 1.65
CA SER A 494 24.06 20.82 2.35
C SER A 494 23.67 19.34 2.19
N SER A 495 22.56 18.89 2.80
CA SER A 495 22.09 17.51 2.61
C SER A 495 21.91 17.17 1.12
N PHE A 496 22.05 15.90 0.78
CA PHE A 496 21.91 15.41 -0.59
C PHE A 496 20.52 15.74 -1.15
N LEU A 497 19.47 15.55 -0.35
CA LEU A 497 18.11 15.91 -0.72
C LEU A 497 17.96 17.42 -1.00
N HIS A 498 18.62 18.27 -0.21
CA HIS A 498 18.56 19.72 -0.41
C HIS A 498 19.24 20.16 -1.73
N LEU A 499 20.30 19.47 -2.19
CA LEU A 499 20.91 19.71 -3.50
C LEU A 499 19.90 19.49 -4.63
N VAL A 500 19.06 18.45 -4.52
CA VAL A 500 17.97 18.20 -5.49
C VAL A 500 16.99 19.36 -5.53
N TYR A 501 16.55 19.85 -4.36
CA TYR A 501 15.64 21.00 -4.29
C TYR A 501 16.25 22.30 -4.83
N GLN A 502 17.56 22.48 -4.72
CA GLN A 502 18.24 23.61 -5.35
C GLN A 502 18.18 23.52 -6.89
N MET A 503 18.34 22.32 -7.47
CA MET A 503 18.22 22.11 -8.92
C MET A 503 16.82 22.45 -9.46
N PHE A 504 15.79 22.25 -8.68
CA PHE A 504 14.39 22.53 -9.08
C PHE A 504 14.11 24.02 -9.31
N ALA A 505 15.00 24.91 -8.89
CA ALA A 505 14.90 26.33 -9.19
C ALA A 505 15.30 26.70 -10.63
N PHE A 506 15.90 25.78 -11.38
CA PHE A 506 16.42 26.03 -12.72
C PHE A 506 15.66 25.26 -13.81
N GLU A 507 15.63 25.80 -15.04
CA GLU A 507 15.19 25.06 -16.20
C GLU A 507 16.17 23.88 -16.48
N PRO A 508 15.63 22.72 -16.90
CA PRO A 508 14.24 22.45 -17.29
C PRO A 508 13.33 21.98 -16.15
N PHE A 509 13.85 21.78 -14.92
CA PHE A 509 13.07 21.26 -13.80
C PHE A 509 11.97 22.22 -13.36
N SER A 510 12.30 23.50 -13.34
CA SER A 510 11.34 24.53 -12.98
C SER A 510 10.13 24.56 -13.90
N GLY A 511 10.33 24.39 -15.21
CA GLY A 511 9.24 24.31 -16.20
C GLY A 511 8.35 23.08 -15.98
N LEU A 512 8.95 21.92 -15.66
CA LEU A 512 8.18 20.72 -15.32
C LEU A 512 7.31 20.91 -14.07
N LEU A 513 7.81 21.67 -13.10
CA LEU A 513 7.04 22.01 -11.90
C LEU A 513 5.96 23.08 -12.19
N ASP A 514 6.22 24.03 -13.08
CA ASP A 514 5.20 25.01 -13.53
C ASP A 514 4.04 24.30 -14.25
N ASP A 515 4.34 23.29 -15.05
CA ASP A 515 3.31 22.46 -15.68
C ASP A 515 2.50 21.68 -14.64
N ALA A 516 3.13 21.24 -13.57
CA ALA A 516 2.48 20.54 -12.45
C ALA A 516 1.51 21.46 -11.66
N VAL A 517 1.78 22.76 -11.62
CA VAL A 517 0.86 23.76 -11.03
C VAL A 517 -0.39 23.96 -11.90
N LYS A 518 -0.23 23.93 -13.22
CA LYS A 518 -1.32 24.13 -14.18
C LYS A 518 -2.24 22.90 -14.31
N GLY A 519 -1.71 21.72 -14.04
CA GLY A 519 -2.45 20.47 -14.20
C GLY A 519 -1.76 19.25 -13.57
N GLU A 520 -2.22 18.06 -13.92
CA GLU A 520 -1.54 16.83 -13.48
C GLU A 520 -0.25 16.59 -14.28
N SER A 521 0.85 16.31 -13.59
CA SER A 521 2.16 16.11 -14.19
C SER A 521 2.79 14.78 -13.71
N ASN A 522 2.95 13.84 -14.63
CA ASN A 522 3.70 12.61 -14.36
C ASN A 522 5.19 12.89 -14.12
N ALA A 523 5.73 13.91 -14.80
CA ALA A 523 7.12 14.32 -14.60
C ALA A 523 7.38 14.77 -13.15
N ALA A 524 6.51 15.61 -12.58
CA ALA A 524 6.62 16.02 -11.18
C ALA A 524 6.50 14.82 -10.20
N ARG A 525 5.61 13.85 -10.51
CA ARG A 525 5.48 12.62 -9.72
C ARG A 525 6.73 11.75 -9.77
N ASN A 526 7.37 11.63 -10.93
CA ASN A 526 8.63 10.92 -11.10
C ASN A 526 9.79 11.61 -10.36
N LEU A 527 9.89 12.94 -10.45
CA LEU A 527 10.87 13.70 -9.67
C LEU A 527 10.65 13.52 -8.16
N SER A 528 9.40 13.54 -7.69
CA SER A 528 9.07 13.31 -6.29
C SER A 528 9.45 11.90 -5.83
N ALA A 529 9.34 10.89 -6.71
CA ALA A 529 9.77 9.53 -6.39
C ALA A 529 11.26 9.46 -6.07
N ILE A 530 12.11 10.17 -6.83
CA ILE A 530 13.55 10.23 -6.54
C ILE A 530 13.81 10.89 -5.17
N THR A 531 13.10 11.97 -4.84
CA THR A 531 13.28 12.61 -3.52
C THR A 531 12.93 11.67 -2.38
N ARG A 532 11.89 10.83 -2.54
CA ARG A 532 11.53 9.79 -1.55
C ARG A 532 12.57 8.67 -1.46
N LEU A 533 13.16 8.25 -2.59
CA LEU A 533 14.24 7.26 -2.57
C LEU A 533 15.47 7.78 -1.81
N ILE A 534 15.84 9.05 -2.00
CA ILE A 534 16.94 9.69 -1.26
C ILE A 534 16.61 9.76 0.24
N GLN A 535 15.42 10.21 0.61
CA GLN A 535 15.01 10.28 2.01
C GLN A 535 15.03 8.91 2.67
N ARG A 536 14.46 7.88 2.01
CA ARG A 536 14.43 6.51 2.53
C ARG A 536 15.81 5.89 2.68
N PHE A 537 16.72 6.19 1.76
CA PHE A 537 18.10 5.74 1.88
C PHE A 537 18.76 6.20 3.19
N GLY A 538 18.42 7.38 3.70
CA GLY A 538 18.92 7.87 4.97
C GLY A 538 18.70 6.91 6.15
N PHE A 539 17.62 6.08 6.13
CA PHE A 539 17.36 5.08 7.18
C PHE A 539 18.33 3.89 7.18
N PHE A 540 19.03 3.66 6.06
CA PHE A 540 19.97 2.54 5.92
C PHE A 540 21.42 2.92 6.11
N LEU A 541 21.69 4.21 6.42
CA LEU A 541 23.04 4.65 6.70
C LEU A 541 23.49 4.14 8.07
N PRO A 542 24.78 3.74 8.23
CA PRO A 542 25.29 3.25 9.50
C PRO A 542 25.21 4.31 10.61
N GLU A 543 24.88 3.90 11.85
CA GLU A 543 24.75 4.75 13.04
C GLU A 543 26.03 5.51 13.43
N ASN A 544 27.19 5.17 12.85
CA ASN A 544 28.50 5.73 13.20
C ASN A 544 28.79 7.14 12.67
N HIS A 545 27.83 7.73 11.96
CA HIS A 545 27.97 9.12 11.49
C HIS A 545 27.52 10.08 12.61
N GLY A 546 28.44 10.32 13.58
CA GLY A 546 28.22 11.30 14.64
C GLY A 546 27.75 12.64 14.05
N HIS A 547 26.55 13.09 14.48
CA HIS A 547 25.94 14.37 14.17
C HIS A 547 25.16 14.54 12.86
N GLY A 548 24.69 13.46 12.19
CA GLY A 548 23.65 13.62 11.15
C GLY A 548 24.05 14.38 9.87
N GLU A 549 25.35 14.56 9.60
CA GLU A 549 25.85 15.14 8.36
C GLU A 549 26.15 14.04 7.34
N GLU A 550 25.38 14.03 6.24
CA GLU A 550 25.63 13.14 5.11
C GLU A 550 27.00 13.45 4.47
N THR A 551 27.71 12.38 4.12
CA THR A 551 29.03 12.47 3.51
C THR A 551 28.97 12.19 2.00
N ILE A 552 30.06 12.49 1.28
CA ILE A 552 30.22 12.13 -0.14
C ILE A 552 30.20 10.59 -0.30
N ALA A 553 30.74 9.84 0.67
CA ALA A 553 30.71 8.39 0.66
C ALA A 553 29.28 7.84 0.75
N ASP A 554 28.39 8.48 1.51
CA ASP A 554 26.98 8.09 1.58
C ASP A 554 26.26 8.29 0.25
N VAL A 555 26.54 9.42 -0.43
CA VAL A 555 26.00 9.66 -1.79
C VAL A 555 26.55 8.62 -2.76
N GLN A 556 27.81 8.22 -2.65
CA GLN A 556 28.38 7.14 -3.45
C GLN A 556 27.69 5.81 -3.17
N LEU A 557 27.41 5.47 -1.91
CA LEU A 557 26.62 4.27 -1.55
C LEU A 557 25.21 4.31 -2.11
N PHE A 558 24.57 5.48 -2.11
CA PHE A 558 23.26 5.64 -2.74
C PHE A 558 23.29 5.22 -4.21
N PHE A 559 24.26 5.71 -5.00
CA PHE A 559 24.34 5.37 -6.41
C PHE A 559 24.84 3.94 -6.65
N SER A 560 25.95 3.53 -6.00
CA SER A 560 26.59 2.24 -6.26
C SER A 560 25.79 1.04 -5.75
N ARG A 561 24.99 1.20 -4.68
CA ARG A 561 24.22 0.11 -4.07
C ARG A 561 22.71 0.34 -4.13
N TYR A 562 22.21 1.36 -3.45
CA TYR A 562 20.76 1.52 -3.23
C TYR A 562 20.00 1.77 -4.55
N LEU A 563 20.39 2.76 -5.32
CA LEU A 563 19.74 3.08 -6.60
C LEU A 563 19.96 1.97 -7.65
N ARG A 564 21.12 1.30 -7.64
CA ARG A 564 21.37 0.11 -8.44
C ARG A 564 20.35 -0.98 -8.23
N LEU A 565 20.08 -1.33 -6.96
CA LEU A 565 19.13 -2.39 -6.63
C LEU A 565 17.70 -2.01 -7.03
N TRP A 566 17.33 -0.74 -6.89
CA TRP A 566 16.07 -0.24 -7.42
C TRP A 566 16.01 -0.34 -8.96
N PHE A 567 17.09 -0.11 -9.66
CA PHE A 567 17.15 -0.28 -11.10
C PHE A 567 16.99 -1.76 -11.51
N GLU A 568 17.68 -2.67 -10.85
CA GLU A 568 17.62 -4.11 -11.10
C GLU A 568 16.21 -4.68 -10.78
N ASN A 569 15.61 -4.23 -9.70
CA ASN A 569 14.26 -4.66 -9.28
C ASN A 569 13.15 -4.00 -10.11
N GLY A 570 13.41 -2.83 -10.66
CA GLY A 570 12.48 -1.98 -11.39
C GLY A 570 11.63 -1.11 -10.48
N VAL A 571 11.89 0.18 -10.49
CA VAL A 571 11.01 1.18 -9.86
C VAL A 571 9.73 1.29 -10.66
N ASN A 572 8.59 1.19 -9.97
CA ASN A 572 7.30 1.47 -10.58
C ASN A 572 7.15 2.99 -10.74
N GLU A 573 6.63 3.40 -11.88
CA GLU A 573 6.15 4.76 -12.05
C GLU A 573 4.99 5.00 -11.07
N TYR A 574 4.68 6.28 -10.81
CA TYR A 574 3.53 6.60 -9.97
C TYR A 574 2.27 5.95 -10.54
N GLU A 575 1.63 5.13 -9.72
CA GLU A 575 0.31 4.55 -9.98
C GLU A 575 -0.68 5.23 -9.06
N ASP A 576 -1.71 5.84 -9.63
CA ASP A 576 -2.84 6.31 -8.85
C ASP A 576 -3.69 5.10 -8.47
N GLU A 577 -3.56 4.65 -7.23
CA GLU A 577 -4.28 3.47 -6.74
C GLU A 577 -5.81 3.63 -6.80
N GLU A 578 -6.28 4.88 -6.90
CA GLU A 578 -7.71 5.19 -6.87
C GLU A 578 -8.32 5.30 -8.27
N ARG A 579 -7.51 5.33 -9.33
CA ARG A 579 -7.98 5.61 -10.70
C ARG A 579 -7.67 4.47 -11.67
N TYR A 580 -8.53 4.32 -12.67
CA TYR A 580 -8.20 3.65 -13.92
C TYR A 580 -7.15 4.44 -14.71
N ALA A 581 -6.69 3.90 -15.84
CA ALA A 581 -5.80 4.68 -16.70
C ALA A 581 -6.35 6.09 -16.96
N PRO A 582 -5.46 7.09 -17.13
CA PRO A 582 -5.88 8.43 -17.55
C PRO A 582 -6.70 8.40 -18.82
N SER A 583 -7.60 9.36 -18.99
CA SER A 583 -8.36 9.54 -20.24
C SER A 583 -7.42 9.59 -21.45
N GLY A 584 -7.80 8.97 -22.55
CA GLY A 584 -7.00 8.82 -23.75
C GLY A 584 -5.95 7.71 -23.73
N SER A 585 -5.85 6.93 -22.66
CA SER A 585 -4.82 5.91 -22.50
C SER A 585 -5.42 4.50 -22.37
N VAL A 586 -4.80 3.51 -23.01
CA VAL A 586 -5.11 2.08 -22.85
C VAL A 586 -4.35 1.53 -21.64
N SER A 587 -5.04 0.78 -20.75
CA SER A 587 -4.42 0.13 -19.59
C SER A 587 -3.59 -1.09 -19.99
N PHE A 588 -2.35 -1.20 -19.52
CA PHE A 588 -1.52 -2.40 -19.63
C PHE A 588 -1.20 -2.92 -18.23
N LEU A 589 -1.72 -4.09 -17.90
CA LEU A 589 -1.62 -4.68 -16.57
C LEU A 589 -1.16 -6.14 -16.65
N ASN A 590 -0.49 -6.62 -15.61
CA ASN A 590 -0.39 -8.06 -15.46
C ASN A 590 -1.70 -8.62 -14.88
N ILE A 591 -1.95 -9.92 -15.09
CA ILE A 591 -3.20 -10.56 -14.69
C ILE A 591 -3.46 -10.44 -13.18
N HIS A 592 -2.42 -10.53 -12.34
CA HIS A 592 -2.55 -10.39 -10.90
C HIS A 592 -3.01 -8.97 -10.48
N GLN A 593 -2.53 -7.94 -11.18
CA GLN A 593 -2.93 -6.55 -10.94
C GLN A 593 -4.39 -6.27 -11.33
N SER A 594 -4.92 -7.03 -12.30
CA SER A 594 -6.29 -6.86 -12.75
C SER A 594 -7.33 -7.45 -11.81
N LYS A 595 -6.90 -8.25 -10.80
CA LYS A 595 -7.81 -8.81 -9.81
C LYS A 595 -8.50 -7.71 -9.02
N GLY A 596 -9.82 -7.81 -8.86
CA GLY A 596 -10.65 -6.76 -8.27
C GLY A 596 -11.08 -5.64 -9.23
N LEU A 597 -10.41 -5.48 -10.39
CA LEU A 597 -10.79 -4.51 -11.42
C LEU A 597 -11.74 -5.12 -12.45
N GLU A 598 -12.38 -4.28 -13.24
CA GLU A 598 -13.26 -4.65 -14.33
C GLU A 598 -13.14 -3.64 -15.48
N TYR A 599 -13.24 -4.13 -16.72
CA TYR A 599 -13.07 -3.30 -17.90
C TYR A 599 -14.10 -3.65 -18.97
N PRO A 600 -14.67 -2.65 -19.64
CA PRO A 600 -15.59 -2.89 -20.76
C PRO A 600 -14.98 -3.78 -21.86
N VAL A 601 -13.71 -3.55 -22.19
CA VAL A 601 -12.97 -4.32 -23.21
C VAL A 601 -11.69 -4.87 -22.62
N VAL A 602 -11.50 -6.18 -22.69
CA VAL A 602 -10.28 -6.86 -22.25
C VAL A 602 -9.61 -7.55 -23.43
N ILE A 603 -8.30 -7.34 -23.57
CA ILE A 603 -7.46 -7.98 -24.59
C ILE A 603 -6.38 -8.82 -23.87
N VAL A 604 -6.29 -10.09 -24.22
CA VAL A 604 -5.31 -11.04 -23.66
C VAL A 604 -4.33 -11.48 -24.75
N PRO A 605 -3.08 -10.93 -24.76
CA PRO A 605 -2.08 -11.20 -25.79
C PRO A 605 -1.07 -12.30 -25.42
N SER A 606 -1.13 -12.87 -24.20
CA SER A 606 -0.10 -13.79 -23.68
C SER A 606 -0.56 -15.23 -23.77
N LEU A 607 -0.85 -15.72 -25.00
CA LEU A 607 -1.34 -17.08 -25.22
C LEU A 607 -0.23 -18.12 -25.40
N GLU A 608 1.02 -17.69 -25.41
CA GLU A 608 2.22 -18.53 -25.37
C GLU A 608 2.53 -19.08 -23.97
N ASP A 609 1.84 -18.59 -22.92
CA ASP A 609 2.07 -18.98 -21.54
C ASP A 609 1.63 -20.42 -21.27
N TYR A 610 2.28 -21.06 -20.32
CA TYR A 610 2.06 -22.47 -19.96
C TYR A 610 2.21 -22.68 -18.46
N PRO A 611 1.67 -23.79 -17.90
CA PRO A 611 1.79 -24.11 -16.49
C PRO A 611 3.25 -24.20 -16.00
N ARG A 612 3.62 -23.42 -14.96
CA ARG A 612 4.98 -23.38 -14.43
C ARG A 612 5.01 -23.74 -12.95
N TRP A 613 6.06 -24.46 -12.56
CA TRP A 613 6.33 -24.75 -11.16
C TRP A 613 6.72 -23.48 -10.40
N GLN A 614 6.30 -23.43 -9.14
CA GLN A 614 6.67 -22.39 -8.17
C GLN A 614 7.60 -23.02 -7.12
N ALA A 615 8.87 -23.16 -7.45
CA ALA A 615 9.83 -23.99 -6.70
C ALA A 615 9.93 -23.63 -5.21
N GLU A 616 9.88 -22.33 -4.86
CA GLU A 616 9.95 -21.86 -3.48
C GLU A 616 8.67 -22.25 -2.72
N SER A 617 7.49 -22.00 -3.27
CA SER A 617 6.22 -22.36 -2.63
C SER A 617 6.08 -23.89 -2.49
N ASP A 618 6.55 -24.64 -3.49
CA ASP A 618 6.54 -26.11 -3.46
C ASP A 618 7.47 -26.65 -2.37
N LEU A 619 8.65 -26.03 -2.18
CA LEU A 619 9.57 -26.43 -1.09
C LEU A 619 8.98 -26.10 0.28
N ILE A 620 8.40 -24.89 0.46
CA ILE A 620 7.72 -24.52 1.70
C ILE A 620 6.63 -25.55 2.03
N THR A 621 5.78 -25.91 1.07
CA THR A 621 4.71 -26.90 1.27
C THR A 621 5.26 -28.25 1.73
N ARG A 622 6.36 -28.75 1.14
CA ARG A 622 7.01 -29.98 1.57
C ARG A 622 7.62 -29.89 2.97
N VAL A 623 8.16 -28.73 3.31
CA VAL A 623 8.69 -28.49 4.68
C VAL A 623 7.55 -28.50 5.69
N VAL A 624 6.43 -27.87 5.39
CA VAL A 624 5.21 -27.86 6.22
C VAL A 624 4.68 -29.28 6.42
N GLU A 625 4.59 -30.08 5.36
CA GLU A 625 4.17 -31.48 5.44
C GLU A 625 5.12 -32.30 6.32
N THR A 626 6.44 -32.09 6.18
CA THR A 626 7.46 -32.83 6.93
C THR A 626 7.56 -32.41 8.38
N ALA A 627 7.56 -31.12 8.67
CA ALA A 627 7.81 -30.56 10.01
C ALA A 627 6.53 -30.43 10.85
N ALA A 628 5.40 -30.09 10.24
CA ALA A 628 4.12 -29.90 10.94
C ALA A 628 3.08 -30.99 10.66
N GLY A 629 3.38 -31.98 9.79
CA GLY A 629 2.44 -33.04 9.42
C GLY A 629 1.21 -32.58 8.64
N ARG A 630 1.19 -31.33 8.16
CA ARG A 630 0.05 -30.72 7.45
C ARG A 630 0.15 -31.03 5.95
N LYS A 631 -0.75 -31.88 5.47
CA LYS A 631 -0.82 -32.24 4.04
C LYS A 631 -1.42 -31.10 3.23
N PRO A 632 -0.90 -30.83 2.01
CA PRO A 632 -1.49 -29.84 1.12
C PRO A 632 -2.90 -30.27 0.68
N CYS A 633 -3.79 -29.29 0.51
CA CYS A 633 -5.15 -29.51 0.03
C CYS A 633 -5.16 -30.04 -1.40
N GLU A 634 -4.29 -29.53 -2.26
CA GLU A 634 -4.11 -29.91 -3.66
C GLU A 634 -2.84 -30.75 -3.85
N PRO A 635 -2.85 -31.74 -4.78
CA PRO A 635 -1.64 -32.49 -5.10
C PRO A 635 -0.56 -31.57 -5.67
N LEU A 636 0.65 -31.59 -5.07
CA LEU A 636 1.75 -30.73 -5.51
C LEU A 636 2.08 -30.86 -7.00
N ASN A 637 1.91 -32.06 -7.57
CA ASN A 637 2.21 -32.30 -8.98
C ASN A 637 1.23 -31.57 -9.95
N ASP A 638 0.04 -31.20 -9.48
CA ASP A 638 -1.02 -30.58 -10.29
C ASP A 638 -1.19 -29.08 -9.99
N THR A 639 -0.57 -28.55 -8.93
CA THR A 639 -0.70 -27.14 -8.52
C THR A 639 -0.36 -26.15 -9.65
N LYS A 640 0.68 -26.46 -10.45
CA LYS A 640 1.05 -25.60 -11.61
C LYS A 640 -0.08 -25.47 -12.64
N ASP A 641 -0.81 -26.58 -12.84
CA ASP A 641 -1.94 -26.59 -13.77
C ASP A 641 -3.10 -25.77 -13.18
N PHE A 642 -3.43 -26.00 -11.91
CA PHE A 642 -4.50 -25.27 -11.23
C PHE A 642 -4.24 -23.76 -11.16
N ASP A 643 -3.04 -23.35 -10.81
CA ASP A 643 -2.62 -21.94 -10.79
C ASP A 643 -2.75 -21.30 -12.17
N PHE A 644 -2.36 -22.01 -13.23
CA PHE A 644 -2.49 -21.53 -14.60
C PHE A 644 -3.95 -21.33 -15.02
N TRP A 645 -4.84 -22.30 -14.75
CA TRP A 645 -6.24 -22.23 -15.13
C TRP A 645 -6.98 -21.11 -14.35
N ARG A 646 -6.72 -20.95 -13.06
CA ARG A 646 -7.26 -19.87 -12.24
C ARG A 646 -6.76 -18.49 -12.69
N LYS A 647 -5.49 -18.39 -13.05
CA LYS A 647 -4.89 -17.15 -13.55
C LYS A 647 -5.64 -16.64 -14.80
N TYR A 648 -5.86 -17.51 -15.79
CA TYR A 648 -6.53 -17.10 -17.01
C TYR A 648 -8.05 -16.94 -16.84
N TYR A 649 -8.67 -17.72 -15.98
CA TYR A 649 -10.04 -17.46 -15.56
C TYR A 649 -10.19 -16.06 -14.98
N THR A 650 -9.25 -15.65 -14.12
CA THR A 650 -9.23 -14.30 -13.55
C THR A 650 -9.11 -13.26 -14.67
N ALA A 651 -8.22 -13.44 -15.64
CA ALA A 651 -8.06 -12.50 -16.76
C ALA A 651 -9.34 -12.35 -17.59
N PHE A 652 -9.95 -13.47 -18.00
CA PHE A 652 -11.15 -13.47 -18.85
C PHE A 652 -12.36 -12.85 -18.14
N SER A 653 -12.49 -13.11 -16.86
CA SER A 653 -13.59 -12.60 -16.03
C SER A 653 -13.52 -11.10 -15.72
N ARG A 654 -12.47 -10.41 -16.16
CA ARG A 654 -12.37 -8.94 -16.05
C ARG A 654 -13.19 -8.20 -17.11
N ALA A 655 -13.55 -8.89 -18.22
CA ALA A 655 -14.29 -8.29 -19.31
C ALA A 655 -15.79 -8.14 -18.97
N GLU A 656 -16.33 -6.95 -19.26
CA GLU A 656 -17.76 -6.69 -19.15
C GLU A 656 -18.49 -6.96 -20.47
N THR A 657 -18.04 -6.32 -21.56
CA THR A 657 -18.74 -6.29 -22.85
C THR A 657 -18.00 -7.07 -23.93
N LEU A 658 -16.67 -6.91 -24.03
CA LEU A 658 -15.86 -7.55 -25.08
C LEU A 658 -14.61 -8.20 -24.50
N LEU A 659 -14.32 -9.44 -24.93
CA LEU A 659 -13.09 -10.18 -24.63
C LEU A 659 -12.40 -10.55 -25.94
N VAL A 660 -11.13 -10.20 -26.08
CA VAL A 660 -10.34 -10.48 -27.26
C VAL A 660 -9.11 -11.31 -26.89
N LEU A 661 -8.94 -12.47 -27.54
CA LEU A 661 -7.74 -13.27 -27.48
C LEU A 661 -6.89 -12.95 -28.71
N ALA A 662 -5.65 -12.46 -28.49
CA ALA A 662 -4.79 -12.01 -29.58
C ALA A 662 -3.48 -12.78 -29.59
N SER A 663 -3.11 -13.39 -30.74
CA SER A 663 -1.85 -14.08 -30.90
C SER A 663 -1.39 -14.16 -32.34
N PRO A 664 -0.08 -14.06 -32.61
CA PRO A 664 0.48 -14.44 -33.89
C PRO A 664 0.26 -15.93 -34.21
N LEU A 665 0.12 -16.26 -35.49
CA LEU A 665 0.04 -17.65 -35.95
C LEU A 665 1.46 -18.22 -36.07
N GLY A 666 1.92 -18.96 -35.04
CA GLY A 666 3.22 -19.60 -35.02
C GLY A 666 3.25 -20.82 -34.10
N LYS A 667 4.21 -21.72 -34.33
CA LYS A 667 4.29 -23.00 -33.60
C LYS A 667 4.41 -22.82 -32.08
N ASN A 668 5.07 -21.75 -31.61
CA ASN A 668 5.35 -21.48 -30.21
C ASN A 668 4.59 -20.23 -29.67
N GLU A 669 3.71 -19.63 -30.47
CA GLU A 669 2.99 -18.40 -30.08
C GLU A 669 1.67 -18.68 -29.37
N ILE A 670 1.16 -19.93 -29.48
CA ILE A 670 -0.05 -20.37 -28.80
C ILE A 670 0.23 -21.71 -28.10
N SER A 671 0.09 -21.77 -26.79
CA SER A 671 0.29 -22.99 -26.02
C SER A 671 -0.86 -23.98 -26.25
N GLU A 672 -0.61 -25.26 -25.91
CA GLU A 672 -1.60 -26.34 -26.07
C GLU A 672 -2.92 -26.07 -25.33
N ALA A 673 -2.87 -25.35 -24.20
CA ALA A 673 -4.06 -25.00 -23.42
C ALA A 673 -5.02 -24.06 -24.18
N PHE A 674 -4.47 -23.16 -25.03
CA PHE A 674 -5.28 -22.17 -25.73
C PHE A 674 -5.66 -22.57 -27.17
N ARG A 675 -4.94 -23.50 -27.81
CA ARG A 675 -5.21 -23.90 -29.19
C ARG A 675 -6.68 -24.26 -29.44
N PRO A 676 -7.31 -25.16 -28.66
CA PRO A 676 -8.69 -25.53 -28.89
C PRO A 676 -9.67 -24.34 -28.80
N LEU A 677 -9.36 -23.37 -27.92
CA LEU A 677 -10.17 -22.16 -27.78
C LEU A 677 -10.01 -21.25 -28.98
N MET A 678 -8.77 -21.06 -29.45
CA MET A 678 -8.51 -20.22 -30.61
C MET A 678 -9.17 -20.76 -31.87
N ASP A 679 -9.25 -22.07 -32.02
CA ASP A 679 -9.92 -22.70 -33.16
C ASP A 679 -11.45 -22.53 -33.14
N GLU A 680 -12.06 -22.48 -31.95
CA GLU A 680 -13.52 -22.34 -31.78
C GLU A 680 -14.00 -20.88 -31.87
N LEU A 681 -13.08 -19.88 -31.60
CA LEU A 681 -13.48 -18.49 -31.58
C LEU A 681 -13.57 -17.87 -32.97
N PRO A 682 -14.59 -17.00 -33.22
CA PRO A 682 -14.66 -16.24 -34.44
C PRO A 682 -13.47 -15.28 -34.57
N GLU A 683 -12.90 -15.26 -35.77
CA GLU A 683 -11.86 -14.29 -36.12
C GLU A 683 -12.47 -12.89 -36.24
N TYR A 684 -11.77 -11.91 -35.73
CA TYR A 684 -12.17 -10.51 -35.89
C TYR A 684 -12.24 -10.11 -37.35
N ASP A 685 -13.40 -9.69 -37.77
CA ASP A 685 -13.65 -9.05 -39.04
C ASP A 685 -14.23 -7.66 -38.82
N ALA A 686 -13.56 -6.64 -39.38
CA ALA A 686 -14.00 -5.25 -39.26
C ALA A 686 -15.39 -4.99 -39.84
N GLU A 687 -15.84 -5.87 -40.75
CA GLU A 687 -17.14 -5.80 -41.43
C GLU A 687 -18.21 -6.65 -40.74
N ALA A 688 -17.82 -7.57 -39.84
CA ALA A 688 -18.77 -8.44 -39.15
C ALA A 688 -19.75 -7.65 -38.29
N ALA A 689 -21.03 -8.06 -38.31
CA ALA A 689 -22.13 -7.30 -37.70
C ALA A 689 -22.28 -7.57 -36.19
N ASP A 690 -21.97 -8.78 -35.73
CA ASP A 690 -22.45 -9.31 -34.44
C ASP A 690 -21.97 -8.58 -33.18
N TYR A 691 -20.79 -7.95 -33.23
CA TYR A 691 -20.30 -7.16 -32.07
C TYR A 691 -20.48 -5.64 -32.22
N ARG A 692 -20.91 -5.17 -33.42
CA ARG A 692 -20.99 -3.73 -33.70
C ARG A 692 -22.08 -3.01 -32.92
N HIS A 693 -23.12 -3.71 -32.51
CA HIS A 693 -24.21 -3.18 -31.71
C HIS A 693 -23.83 -3.03 -30.22
N LEU A 694 -22.81 -3.76 -29.75
CA LEU A 694 -22.38 -3.68 -28.36
C LEU A 694 -21.87 -2.27 -27.99
N ARG A 695 -22.31 -1.75 -26.87
CA ARG A 695 -21.91 -0.45 -26.35
C ARG A 695 -21.28 -0.63 -24.98
N CYS A 696 -20.09 -0.11 -24.83
CA CYS A 696 -19.34 -0.18 -23.59
C CYS A 696 -19.74 0.94 -22.65
N ARG A 697 -20.03 0.61 -21.40
CA ARG A 697 -20.26 1.59 -20.36
C ARG A 697 -18.98 2.39 -20.11
N PRO A 698 -19.06 3.69 -19.79
CA PRO A 698 -17.90 4.43 -19.29
C PRO A 698 -17.34 3.74 -18.05
N VAL A 699 -16.02 3.74 -17.91
CA VAL A 699 -15.39 3.25 -16.69
C VAL A 699 -15.83 4.13 -15.54
N GLY A 700 -16.47 3.54 -14.55
CA GLY A 700 -16.90 4.25 -13.35
C GLY A 700 -15.69 4.81 -12.62
N ARG A 701 -15.66 6.10 -12.35
CA ARG A 701 -14.71 6.63 -11.37
C ARG A 701 -15.13 6.11 -10.01
N ASN A 702 -14.36 5.20 -9.43
CA ASN A 702 -14.45 4.95 -7.99
C ASN A 702 -13.92 6.20 -7.30
N VAL A 703 -14.79 7.16 -7.08
CA VAL A 703 -14.44 8.39 -6.37
C VAL A 703 -14.43 8.04 -4.89
N CYS A 704 -13.27 7.61 -4.39
CA CYS A 704 -13.05 7.63 -2.96
C CYS A 704 -13.08 9.09 -2.52
N LYS A 705 -13.97 9.44 -1.59
CA LYS A 705 -13.98 10.78 -1.02
C LYS A 705 -12.64 11.04 -0.33
N PRO A 706 -11.93 12.14 -0.66
CA PRO A 706 -10.68 12.46 0.02
C PRO A 706 -10.93 12.75 1.49
N ARG A 707 -9.94 12.48 2.32
CA ARG A 707 -9.98 12.75 3.76
C ARG A 707 -9.24 14.05 4.05
N PHE A 708 -9.89 14.95 4.75
CA PHE A 708 -9.32 16.22 5.17
C PHE A 708 -9.32 16.36 6.69
N ALA A 709 -8.13 16.53 7.27
CA ALA A 709 -7.94 16.94 8.66
C ALA A 709 -7.52 18.40 8.70
N PHE A 710 -7.88 19.10 9.78
CA PHE A 710 -7.54 20.52 9.89
C PHE A 710 -6.05 20.77 9.79
N THR A 711 -5.24 20.15 10.64
CA THR A 711 -3.80 20.42 10.75
C THR A 711 -2.99 20.03 9.52
N SER A 712 -3.24 18.82 9.01
CA SER A 712 -2.38 18.23 7.98
C SER A 712 -2.77 18.62 6.55
N GLN A 713 -4.00 19.09 6.32
CA GLN A 713 -4.47 19.51 5.01
C GLN A 713 -4.95 20.96 4.99
N ILE A 714 -5.98 21.33 5.75
CA ILE A 714 -6.61 22.65 5.65
C ILE A 714 -5.64 23.74 6.07
N ALA A 715 -5.10 23.67 7.27
CA ALA A 715 -4.16 24.68 7.78
C ALA A 715 -2.88 24.77 6.92
N LEU A 716 -2.39 23.64 6.37
CA LEU A 716 -1.25 23.63 5.45
C LEU A 716 -1.57 24.34 4.13
N TYR A 717 -2.79 24.12 3.59
CA TYR A 717 -3.23 24.80 2.38
C TYR A 717 -3.43 26.30 2.61
N GLU A 718 -4.03 26.69 3.74
CA GLU A 718 -4.22 28.11 4.14
C GLU A 718 -2.88 28.81 4.35
N GLU A 719 -1.89 28.12 4.95
CA GLU A 719 -0.53 28.61 5.09
C GLU A 719 0.13 28.84 3.73
N CYS A 720 0.08 27.83 2.83
CA CYS A 720 0.62 27.93 1.48
C CYS A 720 0.04 26.85 0.55
N PRO A 721 -0.82 27.19 -0.43
CA PRO A 721 -1.36 26.26 -1.42
C PRO A 721 -0.27 25.51 -2.21
N MET A 722 0.87 26.17 -2.51
CA MET A 722 1.99 25.54 -3.21
C MET A 722 2.68 24.47 -2.33
N LYS A 723 2.87 24.75 -1.01
CA LYS A 723 3.43 23.77 -0.07
C LYS A 723 2.53 22.54 0.04
N TYR A 724 1.20 22.75 0.06
CA TYR A 724 0.23 21.67 -0.01
C TYR A 724 0.37 20.86 -1.30
N LEU A 725 0.45 21.53 -2.48
CA LEU A 725 0.63 20.87 -3.77
C LEU A 725 1.85 19.95 -3.77
N TRP A 726 3.00 20.42 -3.32
CA TRP A 726 4.24 19.66 -3.36
C TRP A 726 4.23 18.49 -2.37
N HIS A 727 3.88 18.74 -1.11
CA HIS A 727 4.03 17.71 -0.07
C HIS A 727 2.80 16.78 0.06
N ARG A 728 1.59 17.22 -0.30
CA ARG A 728 0.38 16.39 -0.19
C ARG A 728 -0.08 15.81 -1.51
N VAL A 729 -0.10 16.58 -2.59
CA VAL A 729 -0.56 16.08 -3.89
C VAL A 729 0.53 15.31 -4.61
N TYR A 730 1.74 15.89 -4.75
CA TYR A 730 2.86 15.23 -5.42
C TYR A 730 3.73 14.38 -4.50
N ARG A 731 3.62 14.54 -3.18
CA ARG A 731 4.33 13.77 -2.14
C ARG A 731 5.85 13.86 -2.27
N PHE A 732 6.38 15.04 -2.54
CA PHE A 732 7.81 15.29 -2.43
C PHE A 732 8.26 15.08 -0.99
N ALA A 733 9.43 14.47 -0.80
CA ALA A 733 10.02 14.24 0.50
C ALA A 733 10.34 15.59 1.19
N GLY A 734 10.01 15.74 2.47
CA GLY A 734 10.39 16.91 3.25
C GLY A 734 11.74 16.72 3.92
N THR A 735 12.52 17.80 4.07
CA THR A 735 13.65 17.81 4.98
C THR A 735 13.11 17.98 6.41
N GLN A 736 13.10 16.91 7.20
CA GLN A 736 12.57 16.94 8.57
C GLN A 736 13.50 17.70 9.53
N GLY A 737 12.92 18.42 10.49
CA GLY A 737 13.66 19.11 11.53
C GLY A 737 13.45 18.50 12.92
N SER A 738 14.46 18.50 13.75
CA SER A 738 14.46 18.03 15.15
C SER A 738 13.33 18.59 16.05
N HIS A 739 12.73 19.71 15.65
CA HIS A 739 11.60 20.31 16.38
C HIS A 739 10.31 19.46 16.30
N ALA A 740 10.03 18.78 15.18
CA ALA A 740 8.88 17.91 15.05
C ALA A 740 9.00 16.69 15.96
N MET A 741 10.18 16.06 15.98
CA MET A 741 10.49 14.92 16.85
C MET A 741 10.30 15.22 18.34
N TYR A 742 10.71 16.41 18.81
CA TYR A 742 10.51 16.81 20.20
C TYR A 742 9.01 16.86 20.57
N GLY A 743 8.21 17.46 19.70
CA GLY A 743 6.76 17.54 19.88
C GLY A 743 6.13 16.14 19.95
N GLU A 744 6.48 15.27 18.99
CA GLU A 744 5.97 13.90 18.91
C GLU A 744 6.35 13.08 20.15
N LEU A 745 7.60 13.21 20.67
CA LEU A 745 8.06 12.56 21.88
C LEU A 745 7.20 12.91 23.12
N VAL A 746 6.91 14.19 23.30
CA VAL A 746 6.11 14.66 24.44
C VAL A 746 4.65 14.18 24.31
N HIS A 747 4.06 14.30 23.13
CA HIS A 747 2.69 13.84 22.86
C HIS A 747 2.53 12.34 23.06
N GLU A 748 3.38 11.50 22.48
CA GLU A 748 3.32 10.03 22.62
C GLU A 748 3.46 9.59 24.07
N THR A 749 4.33 10.28 24.86
CA THR A 749 4.50 9.91 26.26
C THR A 749 3.28 10.33 27.10
N ILE A 750 2.64 11.46 26.80
CA ILE A 750 1.38 11.86 27.44
C ILE A 750 0.25 10.91 27.06
N GLU A 751 0.20 10.45 25.80
CA GLU A 751 -0.75 9.40 25.35
C GLU A 751 -0.63 8.13 26.20
N ASP A 752 0.62 7.69 26.50
CA ASP A 752 0.86 6.51 27.34
C ASP A 752 0.30 6.66 28.75
N ILE A 753 0.50 7.82 29.32
CA ILE A 753 -0.04 8.15 30.64
C ILE A 753 -1.57 8.01 30.62
N HIS A 754 -2.24 8.64 29.66
CA HIS A 754 -3.69 8.61 29.57
C HIS A 754 -4.25 7.21 29.29
N ARG A 755 -3.60 6.44 28.44
CA ARG A 755 -4.00 5.04 28.18
C ARG A 755 -3.91 4.19 29.44
N THR A 756 -2.86 4.38 30.25
CA THR A 756 -2.68 3.66 31.52
C THR A 756 -3.77 4.07 32.52
N VAL A 757 -4.08 5.35 32.60
CA VAL A 757 -5.15 5.88 33.45
C VAL A 757 -6.52 5.34 33.05
N LEU A 758 -6.85 5.37 31.76
CA LEU A 758 -8.12 4.89 31.22
C LEU A 758 -8.35 3.38 31.42
N ARG A 759 -7.27 2.60 31.63
CA ARG A 759 -7.36 1.18 32.02
C ARG A 759 -7.58 0.98 33.53
N GLY A 760 -7.65 2.05 34.32
CA GLY A 760 -7.76 1.99 35.78
C GLY A 760 -6.43 1.72 36.50
N GLU A 761 -5.31 1.88 35.82
CA GLU A 761 -3.95 1.60 36.33
C GLU A 761 -3.20 2.88 36.71
N ALA A 762 -3.88 3.92 37.16
CA ALA A 762 -3.28 5.22 37.47
C ALA A 762 -2.10 5.15 38.48
N ASP A 763 -2.11 4.15 39.36
CA ASP A 763 -1.04 3.91 40.34
C ASP A 763 0.32 3.58 39.69
N ARG A 764 0.31 3.08 38.45
CA ARG A 764 1.53 2.81 37.66
C ARG A 764 2.21 4.07 37.13
N VAL A 765 1.52 5.20 37.09
CA VAL A 765 2.06 6.46 36.57
C VAL A 765 3.06 7.07 37.58
N THR A 766 4.27 6.50 37.63
CA THR A 766 5.35 6.94 38.50
C THR A 766 6.49 7.58 37.70
N PRO A 767 7.33 8.44 38.29
CA PRO A 767 8.43 9.09 37.57
C PRO A 767 9.38 8.15 36.84
N SER A 768 9.65 6.97 37.40
CA SER A 768 10.52 5.96 36.78
C SER A 768 9.87 5.31 35.59
N VAL A 769 8.58 5.02 35.67
CA VAL A 769 7.80 4.42 34.57
C VAL A 769 7.63 5.43 33.43
N ILE A 770 7.32 6.68 33.74
CA ILE A 770 7.22 7.77 32.76
C ILE A 770 8.55 7.97 32.02
N TYR A 771 9.70 7.96 32.76
CA TYR A 771 11.01 8.03 32.15
C TYR A 771 11.27 6.83 31.21
N GLY A 772 10.89 5.63 31.63
CA GLY A 772 10.99 4.44 30.81
C GLY A 772 10.18 4.55 29.51
N TRP A 773 8.92 5.01 29.58
CA TRP A 773 8.07 5.24 28.39
C TRP A 773 8.68 6.32 27.49
N MET A 774 9.10 7.46 28.05
CA MET A 774 9.72 8.53 27.28
C MET A 774 10.97 8.07 26.55
N MET A 775 11.84 7.29 27.24
CA MET A 775 13.06 6.78 26.61
C MET A 775 12.76 5.73 25.52
N ALA A 776 11.75 4.86 25.73
CA ALA A 776 11.29 3.94 24.71
C ALA A 776 10.75 4.68 23.47
N ASN A 777 9.94 5.73 23.66
CA ASN A 777 9.43 6.59 22.61
C ASN A 777 10.58 7.32 21.90
N TYR A 778 11.55 7.86 22.66
CA TYR A 778 12.70 8.55 22.09
C TYR A 778 13.54 7.64 21.19
N ILE A 779 13.95 6.47 21.68
CA ILE A 779 14.74 5.50 20.89
C ILE A 779 14.01 5.20 19.59
N SER A 780 12.76 4.93 19.70
CA SER A 780 11.90 4.60 18.60
C SER A 780 11.71 5.72 17.56
N LEU A 781 11.49 6.96 18.02
CA LEU A 781 11.41 8.12 17.14
C LEU A 781 12.76 8.41 16.50
N SER A 782 13.87 8.22 17.24
CA SER A 782 15.24 8.38 16.71
C SER A 782 15.50 7.42 15.55
N ASP A 783 15.13 6.16 15.73
CA ASP A 783 15.27 5.13 14.68
C ASP A 783 14.38 5.43 13.47
N LYS A 784 13.11 5.81 13.72
CA LYS A 784 12.14 6.13 12.65
C LYS A 784 12.55 7.35 11.82
N GLU A 785 13.09 8.38 12.46
CA GLU A 785 13.41 9.67 11.83
C GLU A 785 14.90 9.82 11.47
N ASN A 786 15.72 8.86 11.84
CA ASN A 786 17.18 8.93 11.77
C ASN A 786 17.70 10.29 12.29
N SER A 787 17.21 10.68 13.47
CA SER A 787 17.45 11.99 14.08
C SER A 787 17.59 11.84 15.59
N TRP A 788 18.39 12.71 16.22
CA TRP A 788 18.65 12.67 17.65
C TRP A 788 18.33 13.98 18.34
N LEU A 789 17.80 13.88 19.56
CA LEU A 789 17.66 15.03 20.42
C LEU A 789 18.84 15.12 21.37
N PRO A 790 19.42 16.32 21.61
CA PRO A 790 20.42 16.52 22.63
C PRO A 790 19.90 16.13 24.03
N GLU A 791 20.78 15.64 24.89
CA GLU A 791 20.43 15.24 26.27
C GLU A 791 19.68 16.34 27.05
N ALA A 792 20.06 17.61 26.83
CA ALA A 792 19.35 18.75 27.41
C ALA A 792 17.86 18.81 26.99
N LYS A 793 17.54 18.42 25.75
CA LYS A 793 16.18 18.37 25.26
C LYS A 793 15.39 17.20 25.84
N LEU A 794 16.03 16.05 26.04
CA LEU A 794 15.41 14.90 26.71
C LEU A 794 15.10 15.23 28.18
N LYS A 795 16.02 15.88 28.89
CA LYS A 795 15.74 16.37 30.25
C LYS A 795 14.60 17.39 30.31
N GLN A 796 14.54 18.27 29.28
CA GLN A 796 13.44 19.23 29.16
C GLN A 796 12.11 18.50 28.93
N ALA A 797 12.03 17.56 27.99
CA ALA A 797 10.82 16.76 27.70
C ALA A 797 10.33 16.03 28.96
N PHE A 798 11.23 15.36 29.69
CA PHE A 798 10.88 14.68 30.93
C PHE A 798 10.32 15.64 31.99
N SER A 799 10.92 16.83 32.13
CA SER A 799 10.45 17.87 33.07
C SER A 799 9.06 18.40 32.70
N GLU A 800 8.80 18.58 31.40
CA GLU A 800 7.48 19.01 30.88
C GLU A 800 6.39 17.96 31.11
N ILE A 801 6.68 16.70 30.81
CA ILE A 801 5.76 15.57 31.02
C ILE A 801 5.46 15.39 32.52
N ARG A 802 6.48 15.47 33.39
CA ARG A 802 6.27 15.46 34.83
C ARG A 802 5.42 16.63 35.31
N GLY A 803 5.68 17.84 34.80
CA GLY A 803 4.87 19.01 35.12
C GLY A 803 3.39 18.80 34.79
N TYR A 804 3.09 18.10 33.67
CA TYR A 804 1.74 17.73 33.33
C TYR A 804 1.12 16.75 34.33
N VAL A 805 1.83 15.69 34.71
CA VAL A 805 1.34 14.71 35.68
C VAL A 805 1.10 15.37 37.07
N ASP A 806 2.00 16.23 37.51
CA ASP A 806 1.82 16.95 38.76
C ASP A 806 0.63 17.91 38.71
N PHE A 807 0.39 18.56 37.57
CA PHE A 807 -0.78 19.41 37.34
C PHE A 807 -2.11 18.62 37.38
N ARG A 808 -2.12 17.41 36.79
CA ARG A 808 -3.31 16.54 36.69
C ARG A 808 -3.52 15.66 37.92
N LYS A 809 -2.66 15.68 38.91
CA LYS A 809 -2.72 14.80 40.08
C LYS A 809 -4.02 15.00 40.85
N GLY A 810 -4.86 13.96 40.84
CA GLY A 810 -6.21 13.95 41.45
C GLY A 810 -7.36 14.17 40.45
N ASP A 811 -7.11 14.63 39.22
CA ASP A 811 -8.15 14.89 38.20
C ASP A 811 -8.18 13.83 37.09
N TRP A 812 -7.75 12.61 37.35
CA TRP A 812 -7.74 11.53 36.36
C TRP A 812 -9.12 10.99 36.03
N ASP A 813 -10.08 11.09 36.97
CA ASP A 813 -11.41 10.51 36.86
C ASP A 813 -12.28 11.21 35.81
N ASP A 814 -11.89 12.41 35.35
CA ASP A 814 -12.58 13.14 34.30
C ASP A 814 -12.12 12.74 32.87
N ALA A 815 -11.07 11.93 32.73
CA ALA A 815 -10.58 11.49 31.43
C ALA A 815 -11.54 10.47 30.80
N LEU A 816 -12.09 10.77 29.62
CA LEU A 816 -13.07 9.92 28.94
C LEU A 816 -12.46 9.16 27.77
N ALA A 817 -11.59 9.79 26.98
CA ALA A 817 -10.89 9.20 25.87
C ALA A 817 -9.60 9.97 25.53
N ALA A 818 -8.54 9.26 25.17
CA ALA A 818 -7.29 9.81 24.68
C ALA A 818 -7.06 9.39 23.22
N GLU A 819 -6.46 10.28 22.42
CA GLU A 819 -6.21 10.02 20.99
C GLU A 819 -7.47 9.50 20.27
N CYS A 820 -8.60 10.21 20.47
CA CYS A 820 -9.90 9.81 19.96
C CYS A 820 -10.03 10.16 18.47
N PRO A 821 -9.98 9.20 17.52
CA PRO A 821 -10.16 9.47 16.11
C PRO A 821 -11.65 9.58 15.77
N LEU A 822 -12.04 10.66 15.10
CA LEU A 822 -13.39 10.91 14.63
C LEU A 822 -13.42 11.18 13.12
N GLU A 823 -14.44 10.66 12.44
CA GLU A 823 -14.71 10.96 11.04
C GLU A 823 -16.15 11.39 10.81
N LEU A 824 -16.33 12.43 9.99
CA LEU A 824 -17.64 12.88 9.54
C LEU A 824 -17.65 12.93 8.01
N VAL A 825 -18.61 12.26 7.40
CA VAL A 825 -18.77 12.25 5.95
C VAL A 825 -19.54 13.48 5.52
N LYS A 826 -18.94 14.28 4.67
CA LYS A 826 -19.54 15.38 3.94
C LYS A 826 -19.87 14.94 2.50
N ASP A 827 -20.51 15.80 1.72
CA ASP A 827 -20.93 15.49 0.34
C ASP A 827 -19.74 15.12 -0.56
N ASP A 828 -18.64 15.89 -0.50
CA ASP A 828 -17.50 15.75 -1.41
C ASP A 828 -16.23 15.17 -0.74
N TYR A 829 -16.18 15.10 0.58
CA TYR A 829 -15.01 14.67 1.34
C TYR A 829 -15.37 14.06 2.69
N ILE A 830 -14.40 13.50 3.37
CA ILE A 830 -14.50 13.02 4.74
C ILE A 830 -13.68 13.94 5.64
N LEU A 831 -14.36 14.62 6.59
CA LEU A 831 -13.69 15.36 7.65
C LEU A 831 -13.18 14.36 8.68
N ASN A 832 -11.90 14.42 9.01
CA ASN A 832 -11.32 13.58 10.07
C ASN A 832 -10.49 14.41 11.05
N GLY A 833 -10.43 13.95 12.29
CA GLY A 833 -9.62 14.55 13.36
C GLY A 833 -9.33 13.54 14.44
N THR A 834 -8.19 13.69 15.10
CA THR A 834 -7.85 12.94 16.32
C THR A 834 -7.75 13.94 17.44
N ILE A 835 -8.49 13.69 18.51
CA ILE A 835 -8.55 14.56 19.69
C ILE A 835 -7.58 14.00 20.72
N ASP A 836 -6.62 14.80 21.16
CA ASP A 836 -5.59 14.35 22.10
C ASP A 836 -6.19 13.85 23.42
N LEU A 837 -7.13 14.61 24.00
CA LEU A 837 -7.84 14.19 25.20
C LEU A 837 -9.27 14.75 25.22
N LEU A 838 -10.23 13.88 25.49
CA LEU A 838 -11.59 14.24 25.81
C LEU A 838 -11.83 14.03 27.31
N SER A 839 -12.20 15.09 28.04
CA SER A 839 -12.46 15.02 29.47
C SER A 839 -13.86 15.55 29.82
N GLY A 840 -14.41 15.20 30.96
CA GLY A 840 -15.71 15.70 31.38
C GLY A 840 -16.53 14.75 32.22
N ASP A 841 -17.81 15.07 32.39
CA ASP A 841 -18.77 14.29 33.16
C ASP A 841 -20.00 13.94 32.28
N GLY A 842 -20.05 12.71 31.82
CA GLY A 842 -21.18 12.20 31.03
C GLY A 842 -21.38 12.89 29.68
N ASP A 843 -22.48 13.69 29.55
CA ASP A 843 -22.85 14.34 28.29
C ASP A 843 -22.10 15.68 28.03
N LYS A 844 -21.50 16.24 29.10
CA LYS A 844 -20.77 17.51 29.05
C LYS A 844 -19.27 17.26 29.02
N VAL A 845 -18.60 17.72 27.94
CA VAL A 845 -17.21 17.37 27.70
C VAL A 845 -16.35 18.60 27.38
N HIS A 846 -15.07 18.47 27.66
CA HIS A 846 -14.02 19.41 27.28
C HIS A 846 -13.10 18.77 26.24
N VAL A 847 -12.78 19.53 25.21
CA VAL A 847 -11.81 19.13 24.18
C VAL A 847 -10.47 19.72 24.53
N ILE A 848 -9.47 18.89 24.77
CA ILE A 848 -8.12 19.28 25.17
C ILE A 848 -7.15 18.89 24.08
N ASP A 849 -6.26 19.84 23.73
CA ASP A 849 -5.19 19.63 22.73
C ASP A 849 -3.86 20.10 23.34
N PHE A 850 -2.83 19.26 23.28
CA PHE A 850 -1.53 19.53 23.82
C PHE A 850 -0.63 20.29 22.83
N LYS A 851 0.10 21.28 23.34
CA LYS A 851 1.07 22.04 22.54
C LYS A 851 2.42 22.05 23.24
N THR A 852 3.46 21.61 22.55
CA THR A 852 4.83 21.75 23.00
C THR A 852 5.32 23.16 22.71
N GLY A 853 5.95 23.78 23.70
CA GLY A 853 6.42 25.16 23.59
C GLY A 853 5.70 26.10 24.53
N LYS A 854 6.07 27.39 24.44
CA LYS A 854 5.48 28.44 25.25
C LYS A 854 4.19 28.96 24.64
N LYS A 855 3.27 29.40 25.51
CA LYS A 855 2.02 30.06 25.15
C LYS A 855 2.28 31.27 24.24
N PRO A 856 1.74 31.34 23.02
CA PRO A 856 1.85 32.52 22.18
C PRO A 856 0.91 33.62 22.68
N PRO A 857 1.10 34.91 22.29
CA PRO A 857 0.15 35.96 22.61
C PRO A 857 -1.28 35.61 22.15
N MET A 858 -2.28 36.01 22.94
CA MET A 858 -3.69 35.68 22.71
C MET A 858 -4.25 36.21 21.37
N ASP A 859 -3.73 37.33 20.90
CA ASP A 859 -4.08 37.99 19.64
C ASP A 859 -3.20 37.53 18.45
N SER A 860 -2.35 36.53 18.66
CA SER A 860 -1.45 36.05 17.60
C SER A 860 -2.17 35.16 16.58
N PRO A 861 -1.75 35.19 15.29
CA PRO A 861 -2.27 34.29 14.29
C PRO A 861 -2.08 32.79 14.63
N LEU A 862 -1.06 32.48 15.44
CA LEU A 862 -0.78 31.12 15.88
C LEU A 862 -1.82 30.65 16.91
N MET A 863 -2.22 31.52 17.84
CA MET A 863 -3.28 31.23 18.80
C MET A 863 -4.62 31.00 18.10
N GLU A 864 -4.96 31.85 17.12
CA GLU A 864 -6.18 31.67 16.31
C GLU A 864 -6.16 30.34 15.53
N LYS A 865 -5.02 29.94 15.00
CA LYS A 865 -4.85 28.64 14.35
C LYS A 865 -5.11 27.46 15.30
N TYR A 866 -4.63 27.53 16.54
CA TYR A 866 -4.88 26.52 17.55
C TYR A 866 -6.35 26.48 17.98
N LEU A 867 -6.97 27.61 18.16
CA LEU A 867 -8.39 27.69 18.46
C LEU A 867 -9.24 27.12 17.30
N SER A 868 -8.88 27.40 16.06
CA SER A 868 -9.54 26.85 14.88
C SER A 868 -9.50 25.32 14.82
N GLN A 869 -8.41 24.71 15.26
CA GLN A 869 -8.30 23.25 15.39
C GLN A 869 -9.29 22.71 16.42
N LEU A 870 -9.36 23.32 17.60
CA LEU A 870 -10.28 22.94 18.65
C LEU A 870 -11.76 23.11 18.25
N GLU A 871 -12.10 24.18 17.49
CA GLU A 871 -13.44 24.42 16.96
C GLU A 871 -13.87 23.30 16.01
N VAL A 872 -12.97 22.83 15.12
CA VAL A 872 -13.23 21.66 14.24
C VAL A 872 -13.41 20.38 15.07
N TYR A 873 -12.62 20.21 16.11
CA TYR A 873 -12.77 19.05 17.00
C TYR A 873 -14.07 19.07 17.79
N ALA A 874 -14.47 20.24 18.29
CA ALA A 874 -15.76 20.40 18.95
C ALA A 874 -16.94 20.03 18.03
N TYR A 875 -16.88 20.50 16.77
CA TYR A 875 -17.88 20.12 15.77
C TYR A 875 -17.98 18.60 15.56
N LEU A 876 -16.82 17.93 15.47
CA LEU A 876 -16.76 16.47 15.34
C LEU A 876 -17.35 15.76 16.58
N VAL A 877 -17.01 16.22 17.79
CA VAL A 877 -17.53 15.64 19.05
C VAL A 877 -19.04 15.80 19.14
N GLU A 878 -19.55 17.01 18.93
CA GLU A 878 -21.00 17.27 19.02
C GLU A 878 -21.79 16.48 17.96
N THR A 879 -21.26 16.44 16.72
CA THR A 879 -21.96 15.78 15.62
C THR A 879 -21.87 14.26 15.69
N LYS A 880 -20.73 13.68 16.10
CA LYS A 880 -20.49 12.22 16.04
C LYS A 880 -20.76 11.50 17.35
N LEU A 881 -20.38 12.12 18.47
CA LEU A 881 -20.57 11.49 19.78
C LEU A 881 -21.87 11.94 20.46
N GLY A 882 -22.55 12.97 19.92
CA GLY A 882 -23.77 13.54 20.49
C GLY A 882 -23.55 14.18 21.86
N ARG A 883 -22.30 14.48 22.24
CA ARG A 883 -21.94 15.07 23.53
C ARG A 883 -21.82 16.57 23.40
N SER A 884 -22.27 17.33 24.41
CA SER A 884 -22.19 18.80 24.42
C SER A 884 -20.79 19.25 24.86
N VAL A 885 -20.09 20.00 24.00
CA VAL A 885 -18.78 20.58 24.33
C VAL A 885 -18.98 21.90 25.09
N GLU A 886 -18.44 21.99 26.31
CA GLU A 886 -18.51 23.21 27.13
C GLU A 886 -17.29 24.09 26.98
N ARG A 887 -16.11 23.50 26.91
CA ARG A 887 -14.83 24.21 26.90
C ARG A 887 -13.87 23.64 25.86
N LEU A 888 -13.08 24.52 25.26
CA LEU A 888 -11.96 24.21 24.41
C LEU A 888 -10.68 24.56 25.15
N VAL A 889 -9.77 23.63 25.33
CA VAL A 889 -8.60 23.79 26.19
C VAL A 889 -7.32 23.52 25.40
N LEU A 890 -6.39 24.49 25.42
CA LEU A 890 -5.01 24.29 24.99
C LEU A 890 -4.15 24.12 26.23
N TYR A 891 -3.36 23.04 26.25
CA TYR A 891 -2.38 22.79 27.29
C TYR A 891 -0.97 22.97 26.76
N PHE A 892 -0.22 23.96 27.28
CA PHE A 892 1.16 24.27 26.88
C PHE A 892 2.15 23.60 27.83
N THR A 893 2.83 22.55 27.38
CA THR A 893 3.69 21.72 28.24
C THR A 893 4.89 22.47 28.85
N SER A 894 5.36 23.52 28.18
CA SER A 894 6.51 24.32 28.66
C SER A 894 6.15 25.46 29.62
N ASP A 895 4.85 25.71 29.86
CA ASP A 895 4.39 26.81 30.75
C ASP A 895 3.92 26.29 32.12
N GLY A 896 4.87 25.96 32.97
CA GLY A 896 4.66 25.25 34.24
C GLY A 896 3.76 25.92 35.29
N LYS A 897 3.52 27.25 35.26
CA LYS A 897 2.70 27.97 36.26
C LYS A 897 1.25 28.19 35.82
N ASP A 898 1.03 28.37 34.53
CA ASP A 898 -0.32 28.62 33.96
C ASP A 898 -0.38 27.97 32.56
N PRO A 899 -0.39 26.61 32.49
CA PRO A 899 -0.24 25.91 31.22
C PRO A 899 -1.50 25.93 30.36
N CYS A 900 -2.67 26.24 30.93
CA CYS A 900 -3.94 26.16 30.23
C CYS A 900 -4.39 27.48 29.64
N VAL A 901 -4.94 27.42 28.42
CA VAL A 901 -5.79 28.46 27.85
C VAL A 901 -7.15 27.86 27.58
N VAL A 902 -8.15 28.43 28.24
CA VAL A 902 -9.52 27.91 28.17
C VAL A 902 -10.38 28.89 27.37
N PHE A 903 -11.04 28.38 26.34
CA PHE A 903 -12.03 29.12 25.57
C PHE A 903 -13.44 28.57 25.83
N PRO A 904 -14.43 29.43 25.99
CA PRO A 904 -15.81 28.98 26.04
C PRO A 904 -16.25 28.48 24.64
N MET A 905 -17.09 27.49 24.63
CA MET A 905 -17.69 27.02 23.37
C MET A 905 -18.57 28.13 22.77
N SER A 906 -18.41 28.39 21.48
CA SER A 906 -19.25 29.31 20.69
C SER A 906 -19.73 28.61 19.44
N LYS A 907 -21.01 28.28 19.37
CA LYS A 907 -21.63 27.66 18.19
C LYS A 907 -21.46 28.48 16.93
N GLU A 908 -21.65 29.81 17.03
CA GLU A 908 -21.50 30.73 15.91
C GLU A 908 -20.07 30.69 15.31
N ARG A 909 -19.05 30.63 16.19
CA ARG A 909 -17.65 30.52 15.70
C ARG A 909 -17.38 29.16 15.06
N VAL A 910 -17.90 28.09 15.64
CA VAL A 910 -17.73 26.72 15.12
C VAL A 910 -18.42 26.59 13.77
N GLU A 911 -19.65 27.10 13.60
CA GLU A 911 -20.37 27.09 12.32
C GLU A 911 -19.60 27.87 11.25
N LYS A 912 -19.13 29.07 11.56
CA LYS A 912 -18.31 29.88 10.67
C LYS A 912 -17.00 29.16 10.30
N ARG A 913 -16.33 28.50 11.26
CA ARG A 913 -15.10 27.76 11.02
C ARG A 913 -15.36 26.59 10.07
N MET A 914 -16.48 25.94 10.19
CA MET A 914 -16.84 24.83 9.30
C MET A 914 -17.18 25.32 7.89
N GLU A 915 -17.80 26.49 7.73
CA GLU A 915 -17.98 27.10 6.40
C GLU A 915 -16.64 27.43 5.74
N GLU A 916 -15.69 27.99 6.49
CA GLU A 916 -14.33 28.28 6.00
C GLU A 916 -13.58 27.00 5.63
N PHE A 917 -13.74 25.94 6.43
CA PHE A 917 -13.18 24.61 6.16
C PHE A 917 -13.76 24.05 4.85
N ASP A 918 -15.08 24.07 4.68
CA ASP A 918 -15.78 23.56 3.50
C ASP A 918 -15.35 24.35 2.23
N GLU A 919 -15.15 25.65 2.34
CA GLU A 919 -14.64 26.49 1.24
C GLU A 919 -13.20 26.10 0.87
N THR A 920 -12.32 25.93 1.87
CA THR A 920 -10.93 25.52 1.65
C THR A 920 -10.87 24.12 1.04
N ALA A 921 -11.68 23.18 1.51
CA ALA A 921 -11.79 21.84 0.95
C ALA A 921 -12.24 21.88 -0.53
N ARG A 922 -13.26 22.68 -0.87
CA ARG A 922 -13.70 22.88 -2.26
C ARG A 922 -12.59 23.45 -3.16
N ARG A 923 -11.79 24.40 -2.66
CA ARG A 923 -10.66 24.95 -3.39
C ARG A 923 -9.55 23.92 -3.64
N ILE A 924 -9.26 23.06 -2.65
CA ILE A 924 -8.32 21.95 -2.83
C ILE A 924 -8.83 20.96 -3.90
N LEU A 925 -10.12 20.62 -3.85
CA LEU A 925 -10.75 19.74 -4.83
C LEU A 925 -10.77 20.32 -6.24
N ALA A 926 -10.97 21.63 -6.35
CA ALA A 926 -10.90 22.39 -7.61
C ALA A 926 -9.45 22.59 -8.11
N ARG A 927 -8.42 22.11 -7.38
CA ARG A 927 -6.98 22.29 -7.68
C ARG A 927 -6.57 23.76 -7.76
N ASP A 928 -7.16 24.63 -6.93
CA ASP A 928 -6.75 26.03 -6.82
C ASP A 928 -5.44 26.16 -6.04
N PHE A 929 -4.30 26.01 -6.73
CA PHE A 929 -2.96 26.11 -6.14
C PHE A 929 -2.21 27.37 -6.59
N ALA A 930 -2.91 28.45 -6.90
CA ALA A 930 -2.30 29.69 -7.35
C ALA A 930 -1.26 30.24 -6.34
N ARG A 931 -0.16 30.79 -6.86
CA ARG A 931 0.87 31.47 -6.04
C ARG A 931 0.25 32.64 -5.27
N ARG A 932 0.24 32.56 -3.93
CA ARG A 932 -0.20 33.68 -3.08
C ARG A 932 0.92 34.57 -2.58
N CYS A 933 2.17 34.14 -2.68
CA CYS A 933 3.31 34.87 -2.15
C CYS A 933 4.03 35.65 -3.24
N GLU A 934 3.75 36.95 -3.37
CA GLU A 934 4.78 37.87 -3.87
C GLU A 934 5.87 37.98 -2.81
N MET A 935 6.97 37.28 -3.03
CA MET A 935 8.15 37.40 -2.15
C MET A 935 8.77 38.77 -2.36
N LYS A 936 8.44 39.72 -1.49
CA LYS A 936 9.19 40.99 -1.40
C LYS A 936 10.61 40.63 -0.96
N LYS A 937 11.62 41.22 -1.62
CA LYS A 937 13.04 40.91 -1.43
C LYS A 937 13.54 40.96 0.02
N ASN A 938 12.82 41.62 0.94
CA ASN A 938 13.26 41.84 2.32
C ASN A 938 12.35 41.24 3.42
N GLU A 939 11.21 40.61 3.07
CA GLU A 939 10.31 39.99 4.06
C GLU A 939 9.87 38.64 3.55
N LEU A 940 10.50 37.57 4.07
CA LEU A 940 10.09 36.20 3.79
C LEU A 940 8.89 35.82 4.68
N PRO A 941 7.78 35.37 4.10
CA PRO A 941 6.70 34.77 4.88
C PRO A 941 7.23 33.66 5.77
N THR A 942 6.68 33.50 6.96
CA THR A 942 7.09 32.47 7.92
C THR A 942 7.07 31.08 7.30
N ALA A 943 6.05 30.76 6.48
CA ALA A 943 5.92 29.51 5.73
C ALA A 943 7.10 29.19 4.81
N CYS A 944 7.78 30.23 4.29
CA CYS A 944 8.88 30.08 3.35
C CYS A 944 10.27 29.95 4.00
N ARG A 945 10.42 30.22 5.30
CA ARG A 945 11.73 30.22 5.98
C ARG A 945 12.43 28.87 5.92
N PHE A 946 11.65 27.78 6.08
CA PHE A 946 12.12 26.39 6.10
C PHE A 946 11.51 25.55 4.98
N CYS A 947 11.01 26.17 3.91
CA CYS A 947 10.39 25.45 2.79
C CYS A 947 11.44 24.96 1.79
N ASP A 948 11.43 23.66 1.47
CA ASP A 948 12.33 23.04 0.50
C ASP A 948 12.23 23.69 -0.88
N PHE A 949 11.04 24.12 -1.30
CA PHE A 949 10.76 24.80 -2.57
C PHE A 949 11.01 26.31 -2.57
N ARG A 950 11.63 26.86 -1.50
CA ARG A 950 11.87 28.31 -1.39
C ARG A 950 12.59 28.88 -2.59
N LYS A 951 13.64 28.20 -3.09
CA LYS A 951 14.42 28.68 -4.25
C LYS A 951 13.60 28.60 -5.54
N TYR A 952 12.77 27.56 -5.72
CA TYR A 952 11.84 27.47 -6.85
C TYR A 952 10.80 28.57 -6.81
N CYS A 953 10.17 28.84 -5.67
CA CYS A 953 9.13 29.86 -5.55
C CYS A 953 9.68 31.31 -5.63
N GLY A 954 10.97 31.52 -5.29
CA GLY A 954 11.62 32.83 -5.27
C GLY A 954 12.29 33.29 -6.56
N ARG A 955 12.18 32.51 -7.64
CA ARG A 955 12.74 32.85 -8.97
C ARG A 955 11.95 33.91 -9.73
#